data_8e5d6e373a31285bd00f0ffdb1775871
#
_entry.id   8e5d6e373a31285bd00f0ffdb1775871
#
_cell.length_a   1.000
_cell.length_b   1.000
_cell.length_c   1.000
_cell.angle_alpha   90.00
_cell.angle_beta   90.00
_cell.angle_gamma   90.00
#
_symmetry.space_group_name_H-M   'P 1'
#
loop_
_entity.id
_entity.type
_entity.pdbx_description
1 polymer ?
#
loop_
_entity_poly.entity_id
_entity_poly.type
_entity_poly.pdbx_seq_one_letter_code
_entity_poly.pdbx_strand_id
1 'polypeptide(L)'
;MKNCTMLLYGEKFISFLQALTEAVLLADLELDTVDFVPNFDNSQREPSLLPARLPTLLLNGSSGIAVGMATNIPPHNLGELVDVLCALIHNPDATLQELLEYMPGPDFPTGGLIMGNLGILEAYRNGRGRIIVRGKTDVEVIDSKTKRTAVIIKEIPYQTNKASLVEKIAELVENKSLDGISDIRDESDRSGMRIVIELKRGSDPSIVLNNLYRLTPLQSSFSCNMVGILEGRPKQMGLKDLLQAFLDFRCSVVERRARFKLSQAQERRHIVEGIVVGLDNLDGVIQTIKEASSNASASASLMNEFNLSEKQAEAILDISLRRLTLLERKKFIDESKLLMEQISRLEELLSSRKNILQLIEQEAVELKNKFSNPRRSLLEDSDTGEVEDIDVIPNDEMLLAISEKGYVKRMKPDTFNLQNRGTVGKSVGKLRVNDAMSDSVVCHAHDHVLYFSDRGIVYSARAYKIPECTRTAAGTPLVQILSLSDGERITSIIPVSDFAGDQFLLMLTVNGYIKKVSLNMFSAIRSTGIIAIQLVPGDELKWVRCCTNDDIVAMASQNGMVILTSCENIRSLSRNTRGGVAMRLKKGDKMASMDIIPATMRRDLERAFEDPRSHSNKGNGPWLLFVSESGYGKRVPLSSFRLSPLNRVGLIGCKFSAEDRLTAVFVVGYSLADGESDEQLVLVSQSGTVNRIKVRDISIQSRFARGVILMRLEHAGKIQSASLISATESEAKEPIANTTSEIAATETEAPDILSQAS
;
A
#
# COMPACT_ATOMS: atom_id res chain seq x y z
N MET A 1 41.01 -12.98 23.64
CA MET A 1 41.09 -12.12 22.46
C MET A 1 39.77 -11.51 22.00
N LYS A 2 38.60 -12.18 22.17
CA LYS A 2 37.30 -11.60 21.72
C LYS A 2 36.83 -10.36 22.50
N ASN A 3 37.21 -10.21 23.77
CA ASN A 3 36.82 -9.05 24.59
C ASN A 3 37.63 -7.77 24.32
N CYS A 4 38.85 -7.87 23.82
CA CYS A 4 39.65 -6.69 23.45
C CYS A 4 39.15 -5.98 22.19
N THR A 5 38.60 -6.72 21.22
CA THR A 5 38.07 -6.13 20.00
C THR A 5 36.81 -5.29 20.25
N MET A 6 36.00 -5.70 21.23
CA MET A 6 34.79 -5.00 21.61
C MET A 6 35.06 -3.67 22.33
N LEU A 7 36.08 -3.62 23.16
CA LEU A 7 36.58 -2.40 23.81
C LEU A 7 37.14 -1.42 22.78
N LEU A 8 37.97 -1.90 21.83
CA LEU A 8 38.54 -1.07 20.76
C LEU A 8 37.48 -0.43 19.83
N TYR A 9 36.39 -1.13 19.56
CA TYR A 9 35.24 -0.53 18.78
C TYR A 9 34.49 0.49 19.61
N GLY A 10 34.29 0.23 20.91
CA GLY A 10 33.68 1.19 21.83
C GLY A 10 34.49 2.47 21.98
N GLU A 11 35.81 2.36 22.18
CA GLU A 11 36.72 3.51 22.28
C GLU A 11 36.76 4.36 20.99
N LYS A 12 36.81 3.73 19.84
CA LYS A 12 36.73 4.45 18.53
C LYS A 12 35.43 5.16 18.36
N PHE A 13 34.30 4.55 18.74
CA PHE A 13 32.96 5.17 18.63
C PHE A 13 32.84 6.36 19.59
N ILE A 14 33.31 6.21 20.85
CA ILE A 14 33.30 7.31 21.82
C ILE A 14 34.20 8.46 21.34
N SER A 15 35.40 8.18 20.84
CA SER A 15 36.31 9.21 20.33
C SER A 15 35.73 9.93 19.09
N PHE A 16 34.98 9.23 18.23
CA PHE A 16 34.29 9.83 17.11
C PHE A 16 33.13 10.75 17.56
N LEU A 17 32.31 10.30 18.51
CA LEU A 17 31.24 11.12 19.09
C LEU A 17 31.78 12.36 19.79
N GLN A 18 32.87 12.23 20.53
CA GLN A 18 33.56 13.33 21.19
C GLN A 18 34.05 14.35 20.15
N ALA A 19 34.76 13.90 19.10
CA ALA A 19 35.26 14.77 18.03
C ALA A 19 34.14 15.50 17.28
N LEU A 20 32.99 14.82 17.01
CA LEU A 20 31.85 15.44 16.39
C LEU A 20 31.21 16.48 17.29
N THR A 21 31.00 16.18 18.59
CA THR A 21 30.42 17.09 19.56
C THR A 21 31.27 18.34 19.75
N GLU A 22 32.60 18.17 19.91
CA GLU A 22 33.53 19.28 20.02
C GLU A 22 33.48 20.15 18.74
N ALA A 23 33.56 19.56 17.54
CA ALA A 23 33.58 20.29 16.30
C ALA A 23 32.28 21.05 16.00
N VAL A 24 31.12 20.48 16.38
CA VAL A 24 29.80 21.05 16.04
C VAL A 24 29.25 21.97 17.10
N LEU A 25 29.43 21.67 18.40
CA LEU A 25 28.75 22.36 19.50
C LEU A 25 29.65 23.21 20.39
N LEU A 26 30.88 22.79 20.65
CA LEU A 26 31.73 23.37 21.69
C LEU A 26 32.89 24.22 21.18
N ALA A 27 33.26 24.09 19.89
CA ALA A 27 34.48 24.67 19.34
C ALA A 27 34.63 26.19 19.54
N ASP A 28 33.55 26.92 19.60
CA ASP A 28 33.56 28.38 19.68
C ASP A 28 33.13 28.93 21.08
N LEU A 29 32.95 28.05 22.09
CA LEU A 29 32.33 28.41 23.37
C LEU A 29 33.15 29.44 24.18
N GLU A 30 34.48 29.34 24.14
CA GLU A 30 35.39 30.21 24.90
C GLU A 30 35.63 31.57 24.22
N LEU A 31 35.03 31.83 23.07
CA LEU A 31 35.32 33.02 22.25
C LEU A 31 34.26 34.12 22.37
N ASP A 32 33.59 34.23 23.51
CA ASP A 32 32.51 35.18 23.81
C ASP A 32 31.39 35.19 22.74
N THR A 33 31.06 34.04 22.22
CA THR A 33 30.10 33.86 21.12
C THR A 33 28.64 33.84 21.55
N VAL A 34 28.38 33.49 22.82
CA VAL A 34 27.04 33.32 23.41
C VAL A 34 27.01 33.97 24.81
N ASP A 35 25.80 34.24 25.29
CA ASP A 35 25.61 34.83 26.62
C ASP A 35 25.69 33.71 27.69
N PHE A 36 26.31 34.03 28.83
CA PHE A 36 26.41 33.15 29.99
C PHE A 36 25.49 33.65 31.09
N VAL A 37 24.69 32.74 31.62
CA VAL A 37 23.79 32.95 32.75
C VAL A 37 24.29 32.19 34.00
N PRO A 38 23.98 32.68 35.20
CA PRO A 38 24.30 31.89 36.42
C PRO A 38 23.48 30.61 36.43
N ASN A 39 24.10 29.49 36.90
CA ASN A 39 23.41 28.23 37.13
C ASN A 39 22.45 28.33 38.34
N PHE A 40 21.72 27.26 38.64
CA PHE A 40 20.68 27.25 39.69
C PHE A 40 21.17 27.70 41.08
N ASP A 41 22.38 27.37 41.45
CA ASP A 41 22.98 27.70 42.75
C ASP A 41 23.89 28.94 42.71
N ASN A 42 23.99 29.62 41.58
CA ASN A 42 24.88 30.77 41.34
C ASN A 42 26.36 30.50 41.57
N SER A 43 26.78 29.24 41.63
CA SER A 43 28.17 28.84 41.83
C SER A 43 29.03 28.97 40.59
N GLN A 44 28.42 28.78 39.42
CA GLN A 44 29.08 28.86 38.11
C GLN A 44 28.19 29.56 37.06
N ARG A 45 28.79 29.88 35.94
CA ARG A 45 28.06 30.41 34.79
C ARG A 45 27.98 29.36 33.69
N GLU A 46 26.82 29.20 33.09
CA GLU A 46 26.57 28.28 32.00
C GLU A 46 26.10 29.07 30.73
N PRO A 47 26.41 28.59 29.52
CA PRO A 47 25.94 29.21 28.30
C PRO A 47 24.43 29.09 28.16
N SER A 48 23.76 30.19 27.84
CA SER A 48 22.32 30.20 27.58
C SER A 48 21.92 29.38 26.34
N LEU A 49 22.80 29.38 25.34
CA LEU A 49 22.71 28.61 24.11
C LEU A 49 24.09 28.12 23.71
N LEU A 50 24.17 26.97 23.04
CA LEU A 50 25.44 26.49 22.47
C LEU A 50 25.71 27.12 21.10
N PRO A 51 26.96 27.51 20.77
CA PRO A 51 27.32 28.11 19.47
C PRO A 51 27.39 27.11 18.35
N ALA A 52 26.28 26.36 18.08
CA ALA A 52 26.21 25.29 17.11
C ALA A 52 26.62 25.74 15.71
N ARG A 53 27.48 24.93 15.06
CA ARG A 53 27.93 25.18 13.68
C ARG A 53 26.97 24.58 12.62
N LEU A 54 26.10 23.64 13.01
CA LEU A 54 25.10 23.02 12.20
C LEU A 54 23.74 23.07 12.90
N PRO A 55 22.61 23.05 12.17
CA PRO A 55 21.26 23.05 12.74
C PRO A 55 20.94 21.70 13.39
N THR A 56 21.46 21.48 14.59
CA THR A 56 21.37 20.22 15.33
C THR A 56 19.95 19.81 15.65
N LEU A 57 19.01 20.76 15.74
CA LEU A 57 17.59 20.49 15.91
C LEU A 57 16.99 19.71 14.72
N LEU A 58 17.39 20.05 13.50
CA LEU A 58 17.00 19.31 12.29
C LEU A 58 17.85 18.05 12.09
N LEU A 59 19.15 18.11 12.39
CA LEU A 59 20.06 16.98 12.22
C LEU A 59 19.64 15.78 13.06
N ASN A 60 19.45 15.99 14.37
CA ASN A 60 19.16 14.92 15.33
C ASN A 60 17.64 14.71 15.52
N GLY A 61 16.83 15.67 15.11
CA GLY A 61 15.44 15.73 15.50
C GLY A 61 15.25 16.05 16.99
N SER A 62 14.01 16.16 17.41
CA SER A 62 13.65 16.36 18.82
C SER A 62 12.26 15.81 19.08
N SER A 63 12.08 15.14 20.22
CA SER A 63 10.78 14.68 20.69
C SER A 63 10.65 15.05 22.17
N GLY A 64 9.60 15.80 22.49
CA GLY A 64 9.38 16.25 23.87
C GLY A 64 7.95 16.74 24.10
N ILE A 65 7.51 16.56 25.37
CA ILE A 65 6.18 16.93 25.82
C ILE A 65 6.32 17.99 26.92
N ALA A 66 5.73 19.15 26.73
CA ALA A 66 5.64 20.21 27.71
C ALA A 66 4.18 20.48 28.10
N VAL A 67 3.95 21.34 29.08
CA VAL A 67 2.59 21.73 29.46
C VAL A 67 1.98 22.60 28.33
N GLY A 68 0.89 22.11 27.76
CA GLY A 68 0.16 22.82 26.69
C GLY A 68 0.79 22.75 25.30
N MET A 69 1.94 22.10 25.12
CA MET A 69 2.58 21.94 23.81
C MET A 69 3.45 20.68 23.75
N ALA A 70 3.67 20.19 22.53
CA ALA A 70 4.61 19.09 22.27
C ALA A 70 5.42 19.42 21.03
N THR A 71 6.65 18.92 20.96
CA THR A 71 7.49 18.98 19.77
C THR A 71 7.83 17.56 19.32
N ASN A 72 7.83 17.35 18.01
CA ASN A 72 8.27 16.10 17.39
C ASN A 72 8.87 16.42 16.01
N ILE A 73 10.16 16.64 15.98
CA ILE A 73 10.92 17.01 14.78
C ILE A 73 11.68 15.78 14.31
N PRO A 74 11.54 15.37 13.03
CA PRO A 74 12.26 14.21 12.52
C PRO A 74 13.76 14.54 12.32
N PRO A 75 14.64 13.52 12.42
CA PRO A 75 16.05 13.66 12.07
C PRO A 75 16.26 13.69 10.55
N HIS A 76 17.40 14.31 10.14
CA HIS A 76 17.74 14.47 8.71
C HIS A 76 19.17 14.06 8.44
N ASN A 77 19.49 13.79 7.18
CA ASN A 77 20.82 13.47 6.73
C ASN A 77 21.75 14.68 6.80
N LEU A 78 22.96 14.50 7.32
CA LEU A 78 23.93 15.59 7.45
C LEU A 78 24.33 16.19 6.10
N GLY A 79 24.57 15.35 5.10
CA GLY A 79 24.97 15.81 3.77
C GLY A 79 23.89 16.67 3.12
N GLU A 80 22.66 16.19 3.10
CA GLU A 80 21.48 16.87 2.54
C GLU A 80 21.17 18.16 3.29
N LEU A 81 21.29 18.14 4.64
CA LEU A 81 21.05 19.31 5.47
C LEU A 81 22.04 20.45 5.20
N VAL A 82 23.32 20.12 4.96
CA VAL A 82 24.32 21.10 4.57
C VAL A 82 24.04 21.61 3.15
N ASP A 83 23.64 20.75 2.21
CA ASP A 83 23.34 21.16 0.84
C ASP A 83 22.17 22.15 0.79
N VAL A 84 21.09 21.89 1.55
CA VAL A 84 19.95 22.81 1.72
C VAL A 84 20.38 24.12 2.36
N LEU A 85 21.27 24.08 3.36
CA LEU A 85 21.79 25.28 4.00
C LEU A 85 22.58 26.12 3.01
N CYS A 86 23.46 25.52 2.20
CA CYS A 86 24.21 26.20 1.14
C CYS A 86 23.26 26.78 0.08
N ALA A 87 22.26 26.02 -0.36
CA ALA A 87 21.24 26.52 -1.29
C ALA A 87 20.52 27.78 -0.77
N LEU A 88 20.15 27.78 0.52
CA LEU A 88 19.50 28.94 1.15
C LEU A 88 20.44 30.15 1.31
N ILE A 89 21.75 29.91 1.53
CA ILE A 89 22.76 30.99 1.58
C ILE A 89 22.88 31.67 0.21
N HIS A 90 22.87 30.86 -0.88
CA HIS A 90 22.97 31.39 -2.25
C HIS A 90 21.68 32.07 -2.72
N ASN A 91 20.52 31.50 -2.36
CA ASN A 91 19.21 32.04 -2.71
C ASN A 91 18.29 32.15 -1.47
N PRO A 92 18.26 33.30 -0.76
CA PRO A 92 17.39 33.46 0.42
C PRO A 92 15.91 33.36 0.10
N ASP A 93 15.50 33.62 -1.14
CA ASP A 93 14.11 33.56 -1.59
C ASP A 93 13.73 32.16 -2.14
N ALA A 94 14.62 31.17 -2.04
CA ALA A 94 14.37 29.81 -2.50
C ALA A 94 13.00 29.29 -2.05
N THR A 95 12.28 28.67 -2.99
CA THR A 95 10.98 28.05 -2.73
C THR A 95 11.16 26.73 -1.99
N LEU A 96 10.11 26.26 -1.33
CA LEU A 96 10.16 24.94 -0.66
C LEU A 96 10.47 23.80 -1.64
N GLN A 97 9.99 23.91 -2.88
CA GLN A 97 10.25 22.89 -3.91
C GLN A 97 11.74 22.80 -4.27
N GLU A 98 12.41 23.94 -4.44
CA GLU A 98 13.86 23.98 -4.69
C GLU A 98 14.65 23.41 -3.51
N LEU A 99 14.22 23.67 -2.26
CA LEU A 99 14.88 23.09 -1.07
C LEU A 99 14.69 21.58 -0.98
N LEU A 100 13.55 21.04 -1.44
CA LEU A 100 13.27 19.62 -1.46
C LEU A 100 14.10 18.84 -2.50
N GLU A 101 14.63 19.48 -3.53
CA GLU A 101 15.57 18.85 -4.45
C GLU A 101 16.86 18.43 -3.73
N TYR A 102 17.31 19.20 -2.74
CA TYR A 102 18.50 18.90 -1.95
C TYR A 102 18.20 18.01 -0.73
N MET A 103 17.02 18.16 -0.13
CA MET A 103 16.59 17.39 1.05
C MET A 103 15.17 16.88 0.87
N PRO A 104 14.99 15.74 0.19
CA PRO A 104 13.67 15.23 -0.21
C PRO A 104 12.81 14.76 0.98
N GLY A 105 13.40 14.53 2.15
CA GLY A 105 12.67 14.09 3.33
C GLY A 105 13.54 13.78 4.53
N PRO A 106 12.95 13.36 5.65
CA PRO A 106 13.68 12.91 6.82
C PRO A 106 14.58 11.71 6.53
N ASP A 107 15.62 11.51 7.35
CA ASP A 107 16.47 10.33 7.31
C ASP A 107 16.54 9.72 8.72
N PHE A 108 15.81 8.62 8.90
CA PHE A 108 15.74 7.96 10.20
C PHE A 108 16.96 7.07 10.46
N PRO A 109 17.53 7.09 11.66
CA PRO A 109 18.71 6.29 11.99
C PRO A 109 18.47 4.77 11.92
N THR A 110 17.21 4.33 12.04
CA THR A 110 16.79 2.93 11.91
C THR A 110 16.53 2.51 10.46
N GLY A 111 16.66 3.44 9.49
CA GLY A 111 16.31 3.19 8.09
C GLY A 111 14.81 3.11 7.86
N GLY A 112 14.38 2.18 7.02
CA GLY A 112 12.99 1.96 6.64
C GLY A 112 12.58 2.67 5.36
N LEU A 113 11.33 2.46 4.96
CA LEU A 113 10.71 3.02 3.76
C LEU A 113 9.75 4.15 4.17
N ILE A 114 9.90 5.32 3.60
CA ILE A 114 8.97 6.44 3.79
C ILE A 114 7.99 6.43 2.62
N MET A 115 6.69 6.34 2.93
CA MET A 115 5.62 6.19 1.96
C MET A 115 4.95 7.53 1.67
N GLY A 116 4.97 7.94 0.39
CA GLY A 116 4.31 9.14 -0.11
C GLY A 116 4.98 10.46 0.31
N ASN A 117 4.83 11.48 -0.53
CA ASN A 117 5.48 12.79 -0.35
C ASN A 117 4.59 13.84 0.32
N LEU A 118 3.26 13.65 0.35
CA LEU A 118 2.30 14.63 0.87
C LEU A 118 2.54 15.00 2.33
N GLY A 119 2.76 13.99 3.20
CA GLY A 119 3.01 14.23 4.63
C GLY A 119 4.32 14.99 4.89
N ILE A 120 5.35 14.78 4.05
CA ILE A 120 6.62 15.52 4.10
C ILE A 120 6.39 16.98 3.69
N LEU A 121 5.68 17.20 2.58
CA LEU A 121 5.36 18.55 2.08
C LEU A 121 4.57 19.36 3.10
N GLU A 122 3.56 18.76 3.74
CA GLU A 122 2.79 19.42 4.79
C GLU A 122 3.65 19.76 6.01
N ALA A 123 4.48 18.80 6.47
CA ALA A 123 5.39 19.01 7.59
C ALA A 123 6.37 20.15 7.32
N TYR A 124 7.00 20.17 6.15
CA TYR A 124 8.01 21.17 5.82
C TYR A 124 7.42 22.56 5.50
N ARG A 125 6.18 22.62 5.00
CA ARG A 125 5.48 23.88 4.74
C ARG A 125 4.94 24.50 6.01
N ASN A 126 4.19 23.73 6.81
CA ASN A 126 3.38 24.25 7.91
C ASN A 126 3.94 23.89 9.29
N GLY A 127 5.01 23.09 9.36
CA GLY A 127 5.53 22.54 10.62
C GLY A 127 4.70 21.41 11.20
N ARG A 128 3.66 20.90 10.49
CA ARG A 128 2.84 19.75 10.87
C ARG A 128 2.56 18.88 9.68
N GLY A 129 2.71 17.55 9.85
CA GLY A 129 2.43 16.58 8.83
C GLY A 129 2.50 15.16 9.40
N ARG A 130 1.92 14.20 8.69
CA ARG A 130 1.96 12.79 9.06
C ARG A 130 2.78 12.03 8.03
N ILE A 131 3.93 11.51 8.43
CA ILE A 131 4.83 10.72 7.59
C ILE A 131 4.63 9.25 7.90
N ILE A 132 4.33 8.44 6.90
CA ILE A 132 4.16 7.00 7.06
C ILE A 132 5.52 6.34 6.83
N VAL A 133 5.94 5.51 7.78
CA VAL A 133 7.20 4.78 7.74
C VAL A 133 6.93 3.30 7.85
N ARG A 134 7.44 2.52 6.90
CA ARG A 134 7.41 1.05 6.88
C ARG A 134 8.77 0.47 7.22
N GLY A 135 8.76 -0.67 7.92
CA GLY A 135 9.96 -1.48 8.08
C GLY A 135 10.39 -2.09 6.75
N LYS A 136 11.68 -2.27 6.56
CA LYS A 136 12.24 -2.94 5.38
C LYS A 136 12.16 -4.44 5.54
N THR A 137 11.50 -5.09 4.58
CA THR A 137 11.25 -6.52 4.58
C THR A 137 11.72 -7.16 3.28
N ASP A 138 12.17 -8.42 3.36
CA ASP A 138 12.48 -9.26 2.22
C ASP A 138 11.76 -10.61 2.34
N VAL A 139 11.55 -11.28 1.22
CA VAL A 139 10.99 -12.63 1.18
C VAL A 139 12.09 -13.61 0.77
N GLU A 140 12.43 -14.53 1.67
CA GLU A 140 13.45 -15.56 1.43
C GLU A 140 12.81 -16.95 1.41
N VAL A 141 13.33 -17.85 0.55
CA VAL A 141 12.95 -19.27 0.53
C VAL A 141 13.89 -20.02 1.48
N ILE A 142 13.33 -20.51 2.61
CA ILE A 142 14.14 -21.23 3.64
C ILE A 142 14.52 -22.62 3.14
N ASP A 143 13.59 -23.34 2.50
CA ASP A 143 13.80 -24.68 2.02
C ASP A 143 13.27 -24.84 0.58
N SER A 144 14.19 -25.03 -0.36
CA SER A 144 13.88 -25.19 -1.77
C SER A 144 13.12 -26.50 -2.07
N LYS A 145 13.21 -27.54 -1.21
CA LYS A 145 12.50 -28.82 -1.40
C LYS A 145 11.04 -28.71 -1.00
N THR A 146 10.75 -28.03 0.11
CA THR A 146 9.38 -27.85 0.64
C THR A 146 8.72 -26.59 0.14
N LYS A 147 9.45 -25.70 -0.58
CA LYS A 147 9.01 -24.36 -1.01
C LYS A 147 8.46 -23.52 0.15
N ARG A 148 9.05 -23.66 1.35
CA ARG A 148 8.71 -22.83 2.48
C ARG A 148 9.37 -21.44 2.31
N THR A 149 8.58 -20.42 2.44
CA THR A 149 9.01 -19.02 2.39
C THR A 149 8.97 -18.40 3.77
N ALA A 150 9.81 -17.41 4.01
CA ALA A 150 9.75 -16.56 5.20
C ALA A 150 9.81 -15.10 4.83
N VAL A 151 9.16 -14.28 5.60
CA VAL A 151 9.30 -12.82 5.59
C VAL A 151 10.40 -12.46 6.58
N ILE A 152 11.43 -11.78 6.10
CA ILE A 152 12.57 -11.31 6.89
C ILE A 152 12.43 -9.82 7.12
N ILE A 153 12.36 -9.38 8.37
CA ILE A 153 12.37 -7.96 8.71
C ILE A 153 13.81 -7.55 9.00
N LYS A 154 14.36 -6.64 8.19
CA LYS A 154 15.74 -6.12 8.31
C LYS A 154 15.80 -4.78 9.01
N GLU A 155 14.78 -3.96 8.88
CA GLU A 155 14.67 -2.65 9.51
C GLU A 155 13.24 -2.42 10.03
N ILE A 156 13.12 -1.72 11.16
CA ILE A 156 11.83 -1.37 11.77
C ILE A 156 11.64 0.15 11.76
N PRO A 157 10.39 0.65 11.80
CA PRO A 157 10.12 2.07 11.86
C PRO A 157 10.77 2.75 13.06
N TYR A 158 11.15 4.01 12.90
CA TYR A 158 11.75 4.81 13.95
C TYR A 158 10.85 4.89 15.20
N GLN A 159 11.44 4.82 16.39
CA GLN A 159 10.77 4.78 17.70
C GLN A 159 9.92 3.51 17.95
N THR A 160 10.02 2.47 17.12
CA THR A 160 9.37 1.19 17.36
C THR A 160 10.28 0.26 18.18
N ASN A 161 9.73 -0.37 19.22
CA ASN A 161 10.45 -1.35 20.01
C ASN A 161 10.37 -2.73 19.34
N LYS A 162 11.54 -3.36 19.08
CA LYS A 162 11.63 -4.67 18.43
C LYS A 162 10.91 -5.77 19.22
N ALA A 163 11.12 -5.84 20.54
CA ALA A 163 10.52 -6.87 21.38
C ALA A 163 8.98 -6.76 21.39
N SER A 164 8.46 -5.54 21.56
CA SER A 164 7.01 -5.30 21.53
C SER A 164 6.40 -5.59 20.16
N LEU A 165 7.15 -5.38 19.05
CA LEU A 165 6.69 -5.76 17.70
C LEU A 165 6.55 -7.27 17.59
N VAL A 166 7.57 -8.04 17.99
CA VAL A 166 7.55 -9.51 17.94
C VAL A 166 6.44 -10.08 18.83
N GLU A 167 6.29 -9.55 20.05
CA GLU A 167 5.24 -9.94 20.99
C GLU A 167 3.84 -9.67 20.38
N LYS A 168 3.64 -8.51 19.77
CA LYS A 168 2.37 -8.17 19.11
C LYS A 168 2.06 -9.09 17.93
N ILE A 169 3.05 -9.46 17.13
CA ILE A 169 2.86 -10.41 16.04
C ILE A 169 2.46 -11.79 16.61
N ALA A 170 3.12 -12.26 17.66
CA ALA A 170 2.81 -13.54 18.31
C ALA A 170 1.38 -13.55 18.88
N GLU A 171 0.96 -12.48 19.56
CA GLU A 171 -0.42 -12.30 20.06
C GLU A 171 -1.46 -12.40 18.94
N LEU A 172 -1.22 -11.74 17.81
CA LEU A 172 -2.15 -11.77 16.66
C LEU A 172 -2.23 -13.14 16.01
N VAL A 173 -1.14 -13.91 15.98
CA VAL A 173 -1.12 -15.30 15.48
C VAL A 173 -1.88 -16.23 16.44
N GLU A 174 -1.70 -16.10 17.75
CA GLU A 174 -2.40 -16.89 18.76
C GLU A 174 -3.89 -16.63 18.74
N ASN A 175 -4.31 -15.37 18.63
CA ASN A 175 -5.70 -14.94 18.52
C ASN A 175 -6.33 -15.23 17.15
N LYS A 176 -5.59 -15.84 16.20
CA LYS A 176 -6.03 -16.12 14.82
C LYS A 176 -6.50 -14.89 14.04
N SER A 177 -6.06 -13.71 14.45
CA SER A 177 -6.31 -12.46 13.70
C SER A 177 -5.35 -12.30 12.53
N LEU A 178 -4.20 -13.00 12.59
CA LEU A 178 -3.19 -13.06 11.55
C LEU A 178 -2.92 -14.54 11.22
N ASP A 179 -3.42 -15.02 10.09
CA ASP A 179 -3.17 -16.38 9.61
C ASP A 179 -2.00 -16.42 8.62
N GLY A 180 -1.52 -17.61 8.31
CA GLY A 180 -0.43 -17.83 7.35
C GLY A 180 0.98 -17.88 7.98
N ILE A 181 1.15 -17.60 9.27
CA ILE A 181 2.43 -17.66 10.00
C ILE A 181 2.55 -19.01 10.73
N SER A 182 3.72 -19.65 10.60
CA SER A 182 4.07 -20.91 11.25
C SER A 182 4.92 -20.72 12.49
N ASP A 183 5.94 -19.85 12.41
CA ASP A 183 6.89 -19.59 13.49
C ASP A 183 7.50 -18.19 13.39
N ILE A 184 7.98 -17.64 14.50
CA ILE A 184 8.60 -16.32 14.58
C ILE A 184 9.89 -16.44 15.39
N ARG A 185 11.01 -16.01 14.81
CA ARG A 185 12.33 -16.06 15.45
C ARG A 185 13.07 -14.74 15.32
N ASP A 186 13.76 -14.34 16.37
CA ASP A 186 14.67 -13.20 16.34
C ASP A 186 16.12 -13.73 16.18
N GLU A 187 16.65 -13.58 14.98
CA GLU A 187 18.03 -13.99 14.62
C GLU A 187 18.97 -12.78 14.52
N SER A 188 18.61 -11.66 15.14
CA SER A 188 19.44 -10.45 15.10
C SER A 188 20.79 -10.68 15.75
N ASP A 189 21.86 -10.28 15.06
CA ASP A 189 23.24 -10.43 15.52
C ASP A 189 24.04 -9.10 15.40
N ARG A 190 25.37 -9.18 15.43
CA ARG A 190 26.25 -8.02 15.29
C ARG A 190 26.25 -7.41 13.87
N SER A 191 25.83 -8.16 12.87
CA SER A 191 25.74 -7.69 11.47
C SER A 191 24.48 -6.88 11.22
N GLY A 192 23.45 -7.04 12.05
CA GLY A 192 22.22 -6.27 11.95
C GLY A 192 20.99 -6.92 12.55
N MET A 193 19.86 -6.27 12.34
CA MET A 193 18.54 -6.79 12.72
C MET A 193 18.09 -7.85 11.72
N ARG A 194 17.58 -8.98 12.23
CA ARG A 194 16.99 -10.04 11.43
C ARG A 194 15.88 -10.72 12.22
N ILE A 195 14.63 -10.41 11.92
CA ILE A 195 13.48 -11.11 12.46
C ILE A 195 12.92 -11.98 11.34
N VAL A 196 12.85 -13.29 11.59
CA VAL A 196 12.39 -14.30 10.63
C VAL A 196 10.98 -14.72 10.97
N ILE A 197 10.06 -14.54 10.05
CA ILE A 197 8.65 -14.97 10.15
C ILE A 197 8.43 -16.08 9.14
N GLU A 198 8.40 -17.34 9.60
CA GLU A 198 8.16 -18.50 8.73
C GLU A 198 6.68 -18.59 8.35
N LEU A 199 6.40 -18.80 7.07
CA LEU A 199 5.05 -18.91 6.57
C LEU A 199 4.57 -20.38 6.53
N LYS A 200 3.26 -20.58 6.69
CA LYS A 200 2.61 -21.87 6.46
C LYS A 200 2.70 -22.24 4.98
N ARG A 201 2.67 -23.53 4.67
CA ARG A 201 2.69 -24.04 3.30
C ARG A 201 1.47 -23.52 2.52
N GLY A 202 1.70 -22.88 1.37
CA GLY A 202 0.63 -22.34 0.51
C GLY A 202 0.12 -20.95 0.89
N SER A 203 0.69 -20.30 1.92
CA SER A 203 0.37 -18.90 2.22
C SER A 203 1.08 -17.95 1.25
N ASP A 204 0.39 -16.92 0.81
CA ASP A 204 0.95 -15.86 -0.02
C ASP A 204 1.73 -14.86 0.87
N PRO A 205 3.06 -14.69 0.63
CA PRO A 205 3.88 -13.76 1.39
C PRO A 205 3.37 -12.32 1.33
N SER A 206 2.82 -11.88 0.20
CA SER A 206 2.35 -10.50 0.01
C SER A 206 1.15 -10.20 0.89
N ILE A 207 0.20 -11.13 1.00
CA ILE A 207 -0.99 -10.99 1.85
C ILE A 207 -0.60 -10.94 3.33
N VAL A 208 0.31 -11.83 3.75
CA VAL A 208 0.79 -11.84 5.14
C VAL A 208 1.53 -10.54 5.45
N LEU A 209 2.36 -10.06 4.54
CA LEU A 209 3.10 -8.80 4.70
C LEU A 209 2.16 -7.60 4.81
N ASN A 210 1.14 -7.51 3.96
CA ASN A 210 0.14 -6.45 4.01
C ASN A 210 -0.66 -6.47 5.32
N ASN A 211 -1.00 -7.65 5.81
CA ASN A 211 -1.62 -7.81 7.13
C ASN A 211 -0.69 -7.39 8.27
N LEU A 212 0.62 -7.69 8.19
CA LEU A 212 1.62 -7.22 9.15
C LEU A 212 1.69 -5.69 9.17
N TYR A 213 1.70 -5.02 8.02
CA TYR A 213 1.68 -3.55 7.94
C TYR A 213 0.40 -2.95 8.52
N ARG A 214 -0.75 -3.59 8.32
CA ARG A 214 -2.04 -3.11 8.79
C ARG A 214 -2.25 -3.30 10.30
N LEU A 215 -1.84 -4.44 10.86
CA LEU A 215 -2.19 -4.87 12.21
C LEU A 215 -1.08 -4.65 13.24
N THR A 216 0.13 -4.34 12.80
CA THR A 216 1.30 -4.23 13.68
C THR A 216 2.06 -2.91 13.47
N PRO A 217 2.89 -2.48 14.41
CA PRO A 217 3.74 -1.30 14.25
C PRO A 217 4.90 -1.49 13.26
N LEU A 218 4.89 -2.52 12.40
CA LEU A 218 5.80 -2.66 11.26
C LEU A 218 5.56 -1.55 10.21
N GLN A 219 4.36 -0.98 10.16
CA GLN A 219 4.06 0.32 9.58
C GLN A 219 3.59 1.25 10.68
N SER A 220 4.23 2.40 10.82
CA SER A 220 3.86 3.41 11.80
C SER A 220 3.80 4.80 11.16
N SER A 221 3.07 5.70 11.80
CA SER A 221 3.03 7.09 11.36
C SER A 221 3.84 7.96 12.31
N PHE A 222 4.82 8.68 11.77
CA PHE A 222 5.55 9.73 12.46
C PHE A 222 4.78 11.05 12.32
N SER A 223 4.18 11.52 13.41
CA SER A 223 3.44 12.80 13.42
C SER A 223 4.42 13.93 13.66
N CYS A 224 4.77 14.64 12.60
CA CYS A 224 5.62 15.83 12.70
C CYS A 224 4.88 16.98 13.40
N ASN A 225 5.57 17.62 14.35
CA ASN A 225 5.13 18.85 14.99
C ASN A 225 6.39 19.69 15.29
N MET A 226 6.79 20.53 14.33
CA MET A 226 8.05 21.28 14.39
C MET A 226 7.86 22.57 15.19
N VAL A 227 7.85 22.41 16.51
CA VAL A 227 7.77 23.54 17.46
C VAL A 227 9.14 23.78 18.07
N GLY A 228 9.68 24.99 17.92
CA GLY A 228 10.92 25.44 18.50
C GLY A 228 10.72 26.72 19.30
N ILE A 229 11.71 27.09 20.13
CA ILE A 229 11.73 28.36 20.84
C ILE A 229 12.54 29.37 20.00
N LEU A 230 11.89 30.41 19.51
CA LEU A 230 12.49 31.50 18.79
C LEU A 230 12.26 32.79 19.58
N GLU A 231 13.35 33.51 19.89
CA GLU A 231 13.31 34.74 20.71
C GLU A 231 12.57 34.58 22.05
N GLY A 232 12.77 33.43 22.68
CA GLY A 232 12.13 33.10 23.98
C GLY A 232 10.65 32.70 23.90
N ARG A 233 10.08 32.58 22.71
CA ARG A 233 8.66 32.18 22.51
C ARG A 233 8.56 30.87 21.71
N PRO A 234 7.66 29.98 22.10
CA PRO A 234 7.40 28.78 21.30
C PRO A 234 6.69 29.17 19.99
N LYS A 235 7.24 28.73 18.87
CA LYS A 235 6.69 28.98 17.52
C LYS A 235 6.70 27.68 16.72
N GLN A 236 5.61 27.40 16.02
CA GLN A 236 5.55 26.34 15.00
C GLN A 236 6.17 26.90 13.72
N MET A 237 7.13 26.19 13.16
CA MET A 237 7.95 26.66 12.04
C MET A 237 8.05 25.59 10.96
N GLY A 238 8.03 26.02 9.70
CA GLY A 238 8.35 25.17 8.57
C GLY A 238 9.87 24.94 8.45
N LEU A 239 10.28 24.13 7.47
CA LEU A 239 11.70 23.85 7.22
C LEU A 239 12.50 25.12 6.93
N LYS A 240 12.01 25.97 6.01
CA LYS A 240 12.69 27.22 5.64
C LYS A 240 12.84 28.17 6.83
N ASP A 241 11.79 28.29 7.67
CA ASP A 241 11.82 29.15 8.85
C ASP A 241 12.86 28.68 9.86
N LEU A 242 12.98 27.35 10.08
CA LEU A 242 13.98 26.78 10.99
C LEU A 242 15.41 27.02 10.49
N LEU A 243 15.63 26.81 9.19
CA LEU A 243 16.95 27.07 8.56
C LEU A 243 17.33 28.54 8.60
N GLN A 244 16.38 29.42 8.32
CA GLN A 244 16.61 30.88 8.38
C GLN A 244 16.93 31.34 9.79
N ALA A 245 16.16 30.87 10.79
CA ALA A 245 16.42 31.22 12.20
C ALA A 245 17.81 30.71 12.65
N PHE A 246 18.22 29.53 12.20
CA PHE A 246 19.56 29.03 12.45
C PHE A 246 20.64 29.91 11.80
N LEU A 247 20.48 30.30 10.52
CA LEU A 247 21.43 31.14 9.82
C LEU A 247 21.59 32.49 10.49
N ASP A 248 20.51 33.11 10.92
CA ASP A 248 20.55 34.41 11.63
C ASP A 248 21.29 34.27 12.96
N PHE A 249 21.02 33.22 13.73
CA PHE A 249 21.76 32.90 14.95
C PHE A 249 23.25 32.65 14.65
N ARG A 250 23.56 31.84 13.65
CA ARG A 250 24.96 31.50 13.31
C ARG A 250 25.73 32.74 12.82
N CYS A 251 25.10 33.61 12.03
CA CYS A 251 25.70 34.90 11.66
C CYS A 251 26.10 35.73 12.89
N SER A 252 25.22 35.82 13.90
CA SER A 252 25.48 36.50 15.17
C SER A 252 26.65 35.89 15.94
N VAL A 253 26.72 34.56 16.00
CA VAL A 253 27.83 33.82 16.65
C VAL A 253 29.15 34.10 15.94
N VAL A 254 29.19 34.02 14.60
CA VAL A 254 30.41 34.29 13.81
C VAL A 254 30.86 35.73 13.93
N GLU A 255 29.92 36.67 13.93
CA GLU A 255 30.21 38.10 14.12
C GLU A 255 30.83 38.36 15.50
N ARG A 256 30.25 37.82 16.59
CA ARG A 256 30.81 37.93 17.95
C ARG A 256 32.18 37.28 18.03
N ARG A 257 32.36 36.09 17.47
CA ARG A 257 33.66 35.41 17.39
C ARG A 257 34.70 36.25 16.68
N ALA A 258 34.35 36.84 15.54
CA ALA A 258 35.26 37.67 14.77
C ALA A 258 35.65 38.94 15.53
N ARG A 259 34.68 39.61 16.16
CA ARG A 259 34.94 40.82 17.00
C ARG A 259 35.85 40.49 18.18
N PHE A 260 35.62 39.38 18.87
CA PHE A 260 36.46 38.93 19.98
C PHE A 260 37.90 38.67 19.53
N LYS A 261 38.09 37.92 18.43
CA LYS A 261 39.42 37.67 17.86
C LYS A 261 40.10 38.97 17.36
N LEU A 262 39.31 39.88 16.78
CA LEU A 262 39.81 41.17 16.34
C LEU A 262 40.33 42.01 17.54
N SER A 263 39.55 42.11 18.61
CA SER A 263 39.99 42.81 19.84
C SER A 263 41.25 42.17 20.42
N GLN A 264 41.32 40.87 20.53
CA GLN A 264 42.53 40.17 20.97
C GLN A 264 43.76 40.45 20.09
N ALA A 265 43.56 40.38 18.76
CA ALA A 265 44.64 40.63 17.81
C ALA A 265 45.10 42.08 17.86
N GLN A 266 44.20 43.06 18.01
CA GLN A 266 44.52 44.46 18.14
C GLN A 266 45.24 44.77 19.45
N GLU A 267 44.78 44.21 20.59
CA GLU A 267 45.46 44.34 21.86
C GLU A 267 46.85 43.74 21.81
N ARG A 268 47.00 42.56 21.27
CA ARG A 268 48.29 41.90 21.12
C ARG A 268 49.24 42.67 20.20
N ARG A 269 48.74 43.16 19.08
CA ARG A 269 49.52 43.99 18.14
C ARG A 269 49.97 45.27 18.81
N HIS A 270 49.10 45.94 19.56
CA HIS A 270 49.44 47.16 20.32
C HIS A 270 50.62 46.90 21.27
N ILE A 271 50.61 45.78 22.01
CA ILE A 271 51.70 45.42 22.91
C ILE A 271 52.98 45.14 22.10
N VAL A 272 52.90 44.34 21.02
CA VAL A 272 54.07 43.99 20.19
C VAL A 272 54.67 45.20 19.51
N GLU A 273 53.87 46.16 19.05
CA GLU A 273 54.34 47.47 18.51
C GLU A 273 55.15 48.25 19.55
N GLY A 274 54.63 48.32 20.79
CA GLY A 274 55.36 48.95 21.88
C GLY A 274 56.73 48.27 22.18
N ILE A 275 56.73 46.94 22.15
CA ILE A 275 57.98 46.17 22.35
C ILE A 275 58.97 46.43 21.17
N VAL A 276 58.50 46.55 19.94
CA VAL A 276 59.37 46.83 18.81
C VAL A 276 59.97 48.25 18.94
N VAL A 277 59.15 49.25 19.32
CA VAL A 277 59.65 50.60 19.58
C VAL A 277 60.69 50.67 20.70
N GLY A 278 60.44 49.89 21.79
CA GLY A 278 61.42 49.74 22.90
C GLY A 278 62.73 49.09 22.47
N LEU A 279 62.65 48.03 21.62
CA LEU A 279 63.82 47.35 21.07
C LEU A 279 64.62 48.19 20.05
N ASP A 280 63.93 49.07 19.31
CA ASP A 280 64.56 50.00 18.38
C ASP A 280 65.33 51.11 19.13
N ASN A 281 64.91 51.46 20.31
CA ASN A 281 65.54 52.52 21.18
C ASN A 281 66.11 51.87 22.45
N LEU A 282 66.71 50.70 22.37
CA LEU A 282 67.13 49.85 23.49
C LEU A 282 68.02 50.59 24.50
N ASP A 283 69.02 51.38 24.06
CA ASP A 283 69.92 52.08 24.92
C ASP A 283 69.23 53.16 25.74
N GLY A 284 68.31 53.90 25.12
CA GLY A 284 67.47 54.90 25.78
C GLY A 284 66.51 54.26 26.84
N VAL A 285 65.83 53.15 26.49
CA VAL A 285 64.97 52.45 27.40
C VAL A 285 65.73 51.91 28.60
N ILE A 286 66.93 51.35 28.47
CA ILE A 286 67.77 50.89 29.56
C ILE A 286 68.21 52.04 30.42
N GLN A 287 68.55 53.14 29.89
CA GLN A 287 68.95 54.31 30.63
C GLN A 287 67.79 54.89 31.48
N THR A 288 66.63 55.09 30.89
CA THR A 288 65.40 55.51 31.55
C THR A 288 65.00 54.58 32.71
N ILE A 289 65.12 53.25 32.50
CA ILE A 289 64.84 52.25 33.56
C ILE A 289 65.87 52.38 34.70
N LYS A 290 67.17 52.60 34.42
CA LYS A 290 68.22 52.74 35.43
C LYS A 290 68.07 54.00 36.27
N GLU A 291 67.55 55.11 35.70
CA GLU A 291 67.35 56.38 36.37
C GLU A 291 66.08 56.41 37.19
N ALA A 292 65.13 55.51 36.97
CA ALA A 292 63.87 55.41 37.69
C ALA A 292 64.02 54.87 39.10
N SER A 293 63.33 55.48 40.06
CA SER A 293 63.32 55.10 41.47
C SER A 293 62.35 53.93 41.81
N SER A 294 61.41 53.69 40.96
CA SER A 294 60.37 52.61 41.14
C SER A 294 59.81 52.19 39.75
N ASN A 295 59.21 51.01 39.72
CA ASN A 295 58.54 50.52 38.47
C ASN A 295 57.47 51.47 37.93
N ALA A 296 56.67 52.10 38.81
CA ALA A 296 55.66 53.09 38.43
C ALA A 296 56.35 54.40 37.86
N SER A 297 57.50 54.85 38.42
CA SER A 297 58.27 55.89 37.85
C SER A 297 58.88 55.59 36.52
N ALA A 298 59.42 54.32 36.35
CA ALA A 298 59.95 53.83 35.09
C ALA A 298 58.88 53.77 33.99
N SER A 299 57.69 53.27 34.33
CA SER A 299 56.56 53.20 33.39
C SER A 299 56.14 54.67 32.94
N ALA A 300 55.99 55.58 33.89
CA ALA A 300 55.64 56.96 33.58
C ALA A 300 56.67 57.68 32.71
N SER A 301 57.98 57.44 32.96
CA SER A 301 59.05 58.03 32.15
C SER A 301 59.09 57.44 30.75
N LEU A 302 58.93 56.15 30.58
CA LEU A 302 58.84 55.45 29.28
C LEU A 302 57.65 55.94 28.47
N MET A 303 56.51 56.16 29.13
CA MET A 303 55.30 56.70 28.47
C MET A 303 55.55 58.07 27.91
N ASN A 304 56.18 58.96 28.66
CA ASN A 304 56.43 60.32 28.25
C ASN A 304 57.56 60.48 27.22
N GLU A 305 58.59 59.66 27.28
CA GLU A 305 59.77 59.79 26.44
C GLU A 305 59.56 59.11 25.06
N PHE A 306 58.88 57.95 25.05
CA PHE A 306 58.70 57.19 23.83
C PHE A 306 57.24 57.17 23.31
N ASN A 307 56.34 58.00 23.88
CA ASN A 307 54.89 58.08 23.54
C ASN A 307 54.22 56.71 23.62
N LEU A 308 54.52 55.94 24.61
CA LEU A 308 53.97 54.60 24.85
C LEU A 308 52.71 54.67 25.72
N SER A 309 51.80 53.69 25.52
CA SER A 309 50.70 53.49 26.44
C SER A 309 51.19 52.72 27.74
N GLU A 310 50.40 52.82 28.80
CA GLU A 310 50.69 52.15 30.05
C GLU A 310 50.92 50.62 29.83
N LYS A 311 50.06 49.96 29.10
CA LYS A 311 50.17 48.52 28.74
C LYS A 311 51.46 48.21 27.95
N GLN A 312 51.89 49.13 27.07
CA GLN A 312 53.12 48.97 26.31
C GLN A 312 54.37 49.16 27.22
N ALA A 313 54.35 50.16 28.09
CA ALA A 313 55.42 50.41 29.04
C ALA A 313 55.59 49.25 30.03
N GLU A 314 54.51 48.70 30.59
CA GLU A 314 54.53 47.53 31.44
C GLU A 314 55.09 46.30 30.68
N ALA A 315 54.64 46.06 29.42
CA ALA A 315 55.15 44.95 28.63
C ALA A 315 56.66 45.07 28.33
N ILE A 316 57.19 46.28 28.19
CA ILE A 316 58.65 46.52 28.03
C ILE A 316 59.39 46.23 29.34
N LEU A 317 58.86 46.63 30.49
CA LEU A 317 59.44 46.36 31.80
C LEU A 317 59.49 44.86 32.14
N ASP A 318 58.52 44.09 31.64
CA ASP A 318 58.44 42.65 31.84
C ASP A 318 59.31 41.85 30.86
N ILE A 319 60.01 42.47 29.92
CA ILE A 319 60.89 41.79 28.97
C ILE A 319 62.11 41.22 29.66
N SER A 320 62.32 39.92 29.58
CA SER A 320 63.55 39.32 30.03
C SER A 320 64.75 39.67 29.16
N LEU A 321 65.93 39.91 29.73
CA LEU A 321 67.16 40.23 29.01
C LEU A 321 67.52 39.25 27.87
N ARG A 322 67.10 37.99 27.96
CA ARG A 322 67.26 36.99 26.92
C ARG A 322 66.50 37.33 25.63
N ARG A 323 65.42 38.09 25.70
CA ARG A 323 64.55 38.48 24.57
C ARG A 323 65.03 39.75 23.83
N LEU A 324 66.11 40.37 24.28
CA LEU A 324 66.71 41.55 23.67
C LEU A 324 67.66 41.25 22.50
N THR A 325 67.74 40.02 22.06
CA THR A 325 68.64 39.58 20.97
C THR A 325 68.01 40.00 19.60
N LEU A 326 68.90 40.18 18.59
CA LEU A 326 68.49 40.51 17.21
C LEU A 326 67.56 39.43 16.61
N LEU A 327 67.67 38.20 17.05
CA LEU A 327 66.82 37.09 16.58
C LEU A 327 65.38 37.24 17.13
N GLU A 328 65.25 37.60 18.38
CA GLU A 328 63.92 37.81 19.02
C GLU A 328 63.24 39.08 18.48
N ARG A 329 63.98 40.15 18.21
CA ARG A 329 63.48 41.35 17.53
C ARG A 329 62.83 40.99 16.19
N LYS A 330 63.47 40.18 15.37
CA LYS A 330 62.91 39.71 14.10
C LYS A 330 61.61 38.96 14.32
N LYS A 331 61.50 38.10 15.34
CA LYS A 331 60.24 37.38 15.68
C LYS A 331 59.10 38.35 16.03
N PHE A 332 59.34 39.41 16.78
CA PHE A 332 58.30 40.40 17.11
C PHE A 332 57.86 41.18 15.86
N ILE A 333 58.77 41.51 14.94
CA ILE A 333 58.43 42.16 13.67
C ILE A 333 57.59 41.20 12.82
N ASP A 334 57.95 39.95 12.73
CA ASP A 334 57.21 38.92 11.98
C ASP A 334 55.81 38.66 12.62
N GLU A 335 55.75 38.62 13.96
CA GLU A 335 54.50 38.51 14.75
C GLU A 335 53.58 39.72 14.46
N SER A 336 54.11 40.98 14.46
CA SER A 336 53.36 42.19 14.15
C SER A 336 52.77 42.13 12.74
N LYS A 337 53.53 41.64 11.75
CA LYS A 337 53.03 41.46 10.37
C LYS A 337 51.89 40.43 10.31
N LEU A 338 52.04 39.29 10.95
CA LEU A 338 51.02 38.27 11.00
C LEU A 338 49.74 38.76 11.68
N LEU A 339 49.88 39.51 12.78
CA LEU A 339 48.73 40.14 13.46
C LEU A 339 48.03 41.17 12.59
N MET A 340 48.81 41.98 11.81
CA MET A 340 48.24 42.94 10.85
C MET A 340 47.42 42.23 9.75
N GLU A 341 47.94 41.14 9.20
CA GLU A 341 47.22 40.34 8.23
C GLU A 341 45.95 39.72 8.84
N GLN A 342 46.01 39.22 10.08
CA GLN A 342 44.85 38.66 10.78
C GLN A 342 43.78 39.72 11.03
N ILE A 343 44.18 40.93 11.49
CA ILE A 343 43.27 42.07 11.70
C ILE A 343 42.58 42.42 10.38
N SER A 344 43.35 42.59 9.28
CA SER A 344 42.79 42.92 7.98
C SER A 344 41.78 41.90 7.49
N ARG A 345 42.08 40.59 7.66
CA ARG A 345 41.13 39.50 7.30
C ARG A 345 39.86 39.52 8.16
N LEU A 346 39.98 39.80 9.47
CA LEU A 346 38.83 39.89 10.35
C LEU A 346 37.98 41.14 10.09
N GLU A 347 38.59 42.28 9.74
CA GLU A 347 37.90 43.50 9.32
C GLU A 347 37.17 43.29 7.98
N GLU A 348 37.80 42.62 7.01
CA GLU A 348 37.17 42.23 5.76
C GLU A 348 35.97 41.30 5.99
N LEU A 349 36.08 40.29 6.89
CA LEU A 349 34.99 39.42 7.25
C LEU A 349 33.81 40.20 7.85
N LEU A 350 34.07 41.15 8.74
CA LEU A 350 33.06 41.95 9.41
C LEU A 350 32.45 43.04 8.51
N SER A 351 33.06 43.38 7.37
CA SER A 351 32.63 44.44 6.47
C SER A 351 31.28 44.14 5.79
N SER A 352 30.95 42.84 5.59
CA SER A 352 29.75 42.40 4.86
C SER A 352 29.16 41.13 5.41
N ARG A 353 27.82 41.08 5.56
CA ARG A 353 27.07 39.83 5.88
C ARG A 353 27.36 38.72 4.87
N LYS A 354 27.63 39.07 3.60
CA LYS A 354 27.96 38.08 2.57
C LYS A 354 29.25 37.32 2.89
N ASN A 355 30.27 37.99 3.42
CA ASN A 355 31.52 37.35 3.80
C ASN A 355 31.33 36.39 4.98
N ILE A 356 30.48 36.76 5.94
CA ILE A 356 30.10 35.91 7.07
C ILE A 356 29.38 34.65 6.58
N LEU A 357 28.43 34.77 5.65
CA LEU A 357 27.70 33.65 5.08
C LEU A 357 28.62 32.73 4.29
N GLN A 358 29.57 33.26 3.54
CA GLN A 358 30.58 32.43 2.84
C GLN A 358 31.47 31.64 3.81
N LEU A 359 31.83 32.22 4.95
CA LEU A 359 32.58 31.51 5.98
C LEU A 359 31.73 30.39 6.61
N ILE A 360 30.45 30.67 6.87
CA ILE A 360 29.51 29.67 7.40
C ILE A 360 29.36 28.49 6.42
N GLU A 361 29.27 28.77 5.12
CA GLU A 361 29.22 27.78 4.07
C GLU A 361 30.50 26.91 4.06
N GLN A 362 31.67 27.52 4.08
CA GLN A 362 32.94 26.77 4.12
C GLN A 362 33.03 25.85 5.35
N GLU A 363 32.72 26.38 6.54
CA GLU A 363 32.72 25.56 7.78
C GLU A 363 31.71 24.42 7.73
N ALA A 364 30.53 24.63 7.15
CA ALA A 364 29.50 23.59 7.00
C ALA A 364 29.95 22.50 6.00
N VAL A 365 30.55 22.88 4.86
CA VAL A 365 31.08 21.94 3.86
C VAL A 365 32.25 21.13 4.41
N GLU A 366 33.14 21.73 5.22
CA GLU A 366 34.22 20.99 5.90
C GLU A 366 33.65 19.91 6.83
N LEU A 367 32.61 20.24 7.61
CA LEU A 367 31.94 19.28 8.51
C LEU A 367 31.22 18.20 7.72
N LYS A 368 30.57 18.54 6.59
CA LYS A 368 29.98 17.57 5.68
C LYS A 368 31.02 16.57 5.17
N ASN A 369 32.14 17.04 4.65
CA ASN A 369 33.20 16.18 4.09
C ASN A 369 33.81 15.24 5.13
N LYS A 370 33.86 15.66 6.40
CA LYS A 370 34.43 14.89 7.50
C LYS A 370 33.49 13.87 8.12
N PHE A 371 32.18 14.16 8.19
CA PHE A 371 31.23 13.40 8.99
C PHE A 371 30.00 12.90 8.22
N SER A 372 29.84 13.20 6.91
CA SER A 372 28.68 12.80 6.15
C SER A 372 28.61 11.28 5.97
N ASN A 373 27.38 10.74 6.05
CA ASN A 373 27.05 9.36 5.79
C ASN A 373 25.99 9.28 4.67
N PRO A 374 25.91 8.17 3.91
CA PRO A 374 24.83 8.00 2.95
C PRO A 374 23.48 7.91 3.66
N ARG A 375 22.41 8.31 2.95
CA ARG A 375 21.01 8.20 3.40
C ARG A 375 20.66 6.75 3.74
N ARG A 376 19.96 6.54 4.83
CA ARG A 376 19.49 5.22 5.28
C ARG A 376 18.04 4.95 4.90
N SER A 377 17.15 5.93 5.10
CA SER A 377 15.74 5.80 4.78
C SER A 377 15.51 5.95 3.28
N LEU A 378 14.76 5.03 2.67
CA LEU A 378 14.35 5.09 1.28
C LEU A 378 13.03 5.84 1.16
N LEU A 379 12.87 6.62 0.09
CA LEU A 379 11.64 7.33 -0.24
C LEU A 379 10.92 6.57 -1.37
N GLU A 380 9.63 6.34 -1.23
CA GLU A 380 8.80 5.64 -2.19
C GLU A 380 7.60 6.52 -2.58
N ASP A 381 7.47 6.82 -3.87
CA ASP A 381 6.47 7.74 -4.41
C ASP A 381 5.05 7.17 -4.49
N SER A 382 4.76 6.05 -3.83
CA SER A 382 3.41 5.50 -3.78
C SER A 382 2.47 6.42 -3.00
N ASP A 383 1.44 6.91 -3.65
CA ASP A 383 0.50 7.92 -3.12
C ASP A 383 -0.31 7.47 -1.90
N THR A 384 -0.34 6.19 -1.58
CA THR A 384 -1.14 5.64 -0.48
C THR A 384 -0.31 4.70 0.38
N GLY A 385 0.19 5.20 1.48
CA GLY A 385 0.72 4.34 2.55
C GLY A 385 -0.37 3.58 3.32
N GLU A 386 -1.64 3.63 2.87
CA GLU A 386 -2.76 2.89 3.43
C GLU A 386 -2.92 1.58 2.66
N VAL A 387 -2.85 0.45 3.39
CA VAL A 387 -3.13 -0.88 2.85
C VAL A 387 -4.65 -0.99 2.69
N GLU A 388 -5.14 -1.09 1.44
CA GLU A 388 -6.56 -1.28 1.18
C GLU A 388 -7.04 -2.68 1.59
N ASP A 389 -8.34 -2.84 1.85
CA ASP A 389 -8.92 -4.15 2.19
C ASP A 389 -8.67 -5.20 1.10
N ILE A 390 -8.55 -4.78 -0.15
CA ILE A 390 -8.28 -5.66 -1.29
C ILE A 390 -6.89 -6.30 -1.23
N ASP A 391 -5.89 -5.61 -0.65
CA ASP A 391 -4.50 -6.07 -0.59
C ASP A 391 -4.26 -7.15 0.47
N VAL A 392 -5.22 -7.32 1.39
CA VAL A 392 -5.12 -8.27 2.52
C VAL A 392 -6.01 -9.49 2.37
N ILE A 393 -6.86 -9.52 1.34
CA ILE A 393 -7.81 -10.62 1.09
C ILE A 393 -7.31 -11.43 -0.11
N PRO A 394 -7.15 -12.77 0.02
CA PRO A 394 -6.79 -13.62 -1.11
C PRO A 394 -7.88 -13.57 -2.18
N ASN A 395 -7.47 -13.58 -3.46
CA ASN A 395 -8.39 -13.57 -4.59
C ASN A 395 -8.86 -14.98 -4.97
N ASP A 396 -9.47 -15.68 -3.99
CA ASP A 396 -9.99 -17.02 -4.18
C ASP A 396 -11.27 -17.03 -5.03
N GLU A 397 -11.47 -18.12 -5.76
CA GLU A 397 -12.71 -18.39 -6.47
C GLU A 397 -13.83 -18.76 -5.48
N MET A 398 -15.03 -18.20 -5.68
CA MET A 398 -16.15 -18.40 -4.79
C MET A 398 -17.49 -18.40 -5.49
N LEU A 399 -18.46 -19.08 -4.89
CA LEU A 399 -19.85 -19.14 -5.34
C LEU A 399 -20.67 -18.12 -4.54
N LEU A 400 -21.26 -17.15 -5.23
CA LEU A 400 -22.29 -16.26 -4.69
C LEU A 400 -23.67 -16.80 -5.01
N ALA A 401 -24.54 -16.85 -4.02
CA ALA A 401 -25.90 -17.32 -4.19
C ALA A 401 -26.88 -16.32 -3.55
N ILE A 402 -27.94 -15.94 -4.28
CA ILE A 402 -28.98 -15.01 -3.83
C ILE A 402 -30.32 -15.71 -3.78
N SER A 403 -31.09 -15.45 -2.71
CA SER A 403 -32.47 -15.91 -2.58
C SER A 403 -33.46 -14.86 -3.11
N GLU A 404 -34.70 -15.29 -3.42
CA GLU A 404 -35.80 -14.41 -3.84
C GLU A 404 -36.18 -13.36 -2.81
N LYS A 405 -35.98 -13.66 -1.54
CA LYS A 405 -36.20 -12.71 -0.42
C LYS A 405 -35.04 -11.76 -0.18
N GLY A 406 -34.01 -11.79 -1.05
CA GLY A 406 -32.87 -10.89 -1.00
C GLY A 406 -31.83 -11.23 0.08
N TYR A 407 -31.62 -12.52 0.37
CA TYR A 407 -30.49 -12.99 1.16
C TYR A 407 -29.34 -13.41 0.23
N VAL A 408 -28.14 -12.98 0.53
CA VAL A 408 -26.92 -13.35 -0.19
C VAL A 408 -25.98 -14.14 0.71
N LYS A 409 -25.28 -15.12 0.15
CA LYS A 409 -24.22 -15.85 0.81
C LYS A 409 -23.08 -16.15 -0.14
N ARG A 410 -21.90 -16.20 0.42
CA ARG A 410 -20.65 -16.57 -0.26
C ARG A 410 -20.17 -17.91 0.27
N MET A 411 -19.79 -18.81 -0.63
CA MET A 411 -19.36 -20.17 -0.30
C MET A 411 -18.23 -20.59 -1.22
N LYS A 412 -17.43 -21.59 -0.81
CA LYS A 412 -16.47 -22.24 -1.70
C LYS A 412 -17.19 -23.09 -2.76
N PRO A 413 -16.69 -23.16 -4.02
CA PRO A 413 -17.36 -23.88 -5.11
C PRO A 413 -17.60 -25.37 -4.82
N ASP A 414 -16.71 -26.03 -4.06
CA ASP A 414 -16.73 -27.48 -3.77
C ASP A 414 -17.84 -27.95 -2.80
N THR A 415 -18.71 -27.04 -2.39
CA THR A 415 -19.73 -27.32 -1.35
C THR A 415 -20.84 -28.26 -1.82
N PHE A 416 -21.01 -28.50 -3.14
CA PHE A 416 -22.10 -29.31 -3.69
C PHE A 416 -21.60 -30.56 -4.41
N ASN A 417 -22.00 -31.74 -3.93
CA ASN A 417 -21.68 -33.01 -4.56
C ASN A 417 -22.60 -33.35 -5.76
N LEU A 418 -22.05 -34.00 -6.78
CA LEU A 418 -22.75 -34.46 -7.97
C LEU A 418 -23.84 -35.51 -7.63
N GLN A 419 -24.95 -35.49 -8.38
CA GLN A 419 -26.06 -36.41 -8.26
C GLN A 419 -26.52 -36.95 -9.65
N ASN A 420 -27.16 -38.13 -9.66
CA ASN A 420 -27.72 -38.67 -10.88
C ASN A 420 -29.04 -37.96 -11.26
N ARG A 421 -29.34 -37.85 -12.57
CA ARG A 421 -30.61 -37.34 -13.04
C ARG A 421 -31.79 -38.18 -12.53
N GLY A 422 -32.95 -37.54 -12.35
CA GLY A 422 -34.19 -38.25 -11.89
C GLY A 422 -34.19 -38.55 -10.39
N THR A 423 -33.29 -38.03 -9.60
CA THR A 423 -33.31 -38.11 -8.13
C THR A 423 -34.12 -36.94 -7.55
N VAL A 424 -34.51 -37.05 -6.28
CA VAL A 424 -35.29 -36.04 -5.56
C VAL A 424 -34.42 -34.83 -5.19
N GLY A 425 -33.08 -34.94 -5.19
CA GLY A 425 -32.14 -33.89 -4.79
C GLY A 425 -31.89 -33.83 -3.27
N LYS A 426 -31.00 -32.94 -2.84
CA LYS A 426 -30.65 -32.68 -1.44
C LYS A 426 -31.04 -31.23 -1.04
N SER A 427 -31.45 -31.03 0.20
CA SER A 427 -31.72 -29.68 0.71
C SER A 427 -30.42 -28.86 0.77
N VAL A 428 -30.46 -27.64 0.27
CA VAL A 428 -29.34 -26.65 0.32
C VAL A 428 -29.15 -26.06 1.72
N GLY A 429 -29.97 -26.43 2.68
CA GLY A 429 -29.96 -25.94 4.03
C GLY A 429 -31.32 -25.39 4.46
N LYS A 430 -31.43 -24.88 5.66
CA LYS A 430 -32.65 -24.20 6.14
C LYS A 430 -32.80 -22.87 5.41
N LEU A 431 -33.39 -22.88 4.20
CA LEU A 431 -34.00 -21.66 3.67
C LEU A 431 -35.11 -21.24 4.64
N ARG A 432 -35.30 -19.94 4.83
CA ARG A 432 -36.44 -19.45 5.61
C ARG A 432 -37.75 -19.94 4.97
N VAL A 433 -38.77 -20.09 5.75
CA VAL A 433 -40.09 -20.54 5.26
C VAL A 433 -40.52 -19.69 4.07
N ASN A 434 -40.81 -20.34 2.93
CA ASN A 434 -41.17 -19.73 1.66
C ASN A 434 -40.10 -18.83 1.02
N ASP A 435 -38.79 -19.18 1.10
CA ASP A 435 -37.71 -18.54 0.35
C ASP A 435 -37.09 -19.55 -0.63
N ALA A 436 -36.63 -19.10 -1.80
CA ALA A 436 -36.00 -19.92 -2.80
C ALA A 436 -34.77 -19.22 -3.39
N MET A 437 -33.84 -19.99 -3.96
CA MET A 437 -32.67 -19.45 -4.65
C MET A 437 -33.12 -18.78 -5.96
N SER A 438 -32.74 -17.53 -6.13
CA SER A 438 -33.04 -16.73 -7.33
C SER A 438 -31.94 -16.86 -8.38
N ASP A 439 -30.69 -16.64 -8.00
CA ASP A 439 -29.55 -16.67 -8.91
C ASP A 439 -28.27 -17.13 -8.18
N SER A 440 -27.31 -17.66 -8.94
CA SER A 440 -25.99 -18.03 -8.42
C SER A 440 -24.91 -17.82 -9.47
N VAL A 441 -23.76 -17.30 -9.05
CA VAL A 441 -22.64 -16.99 -9.94
C VAL A 441 -21.32 -17.31 -9.27
N VAL A 442 -20.37 -17.80 -10.07
CA VAL A 442 -18.98 -17.99 -9.66
C VAL A 442 -18.21 -16.70 -9.98
N CYS A 443 -17.42 -16.24 -9.04
CA CYS A 443 -16.60 -15.03 -9.15
C CYS A 443 -15.36 -15.12 -8.27
N HIS A 444 -14.41 -14.23 -8.46
CA HIS A 444 -13.26 -14.08 -7.58
C HIS A 444 -13.55 -13.07 -6.45
N ALA A 445 -12.81 -13.18 -5.35
CA ALA A 445 -13.02 -12.31 -4.18
C ALA A 445 -12.91 -10.81 -4.50
N HIS A 446 -12.02 -10.44 -5.41
CA HIS A 446 -11.76 -9.06 -5.79
C HIS A 446 -12.71 -8.51 -6.85
N ASP A 447 -13.54 -9.35 -7.47
CA ASP A 447 -14.45 -8.90 -8.53
C ASP A 447 -15.46 -7.89 -8.02
N HIS A 448 -15.82 -6.95 -8.88
CA HIS A 448 -17.00 -6.13 -8.71
C HIS A 448 -18.22 -6.96 -9.05
N VAL A 449 -19.19 -7.00 -8.17
CA VAL A 449 -20.46 -7.68 -8.42
C VAL A 449 -21.53 -6.62 -8.66
N LEU A 450 -22.11 -6.64 -9.85
CA LEU A 450 -23.22 -5.79 -10.23
C LEU A 450 -24.55 -6.48 -9.91
N TYR A 451 -25.38 -5.83 -9.12
CA TYR A 451 -26.70 -6.31 -8.68
C TYR A 451 -27.78 -5.54 -9.42
N PHE A 452 -28.55 -6.21 -10.28
CA PHE A 452 -29.63 -5.61 -11.06
C PHE A 452 -30.96 -5.88 -10.38
N SER A 453 -31.76 -4.83 -10.16
CA SER A 453 -33.07 -4.93 -9.55
C SER A 453 -34.19 -5.08 -10.58
N ASP A 454 -35.34 -5.61 -10.13
CA ASP A 454 -36.58 -5.68 -10.88
C ASP A 454 -37.06 -4.30 -11.39
N ARG A 455 -36.64 -3.21 -10.72
CA ARG A 455 -36.96 -1.82 -11.09
C ARG A 455 -36.00 -1.22 -12.11
N GLY A 456 -35.01 -1.99 -12.58
CA GLY A 456 -34.04 -1.51 -13.57
C GLY A 456 -32.93 -0.63 -13.00
N ILE A 457 -32.67 -0.71 -11.69
CA ILE A 457 -31.56 -0.05 -10.99
C ILE A 457 -30.43 -1.06 -10.83
N VAL A 458 -29.19 -0.58 -10.89
CA VAL A 458 -28.00 -1.39 -10.64
C VAL A 458 -27.21 -0.86 -9.44
N TYR A 459 -26.77 -1.75 -8.59
CA TYR A 459 -25.90 -1.54 -7.44
C TYR A 459 -24.59 -2.27 -7.65
N SER A 460 -23.53 -1.85 -6.97
CA SER A 460 -22.22 -2.52 -7.03
C SER A 460 -21.66 -2.72 -5.63
N ALA A 461 -21.10 -3.90 -5.39
CA ALA A 461 -20.29 -4.20 -4.21
C ALA A 461 -19.17 -5.16 -4.60
N ARG A 462 -18.03 -5.11 -3.89
CA ARG A 462 -16.96 -6.12 -4.06
C ARG A 462 -17.42 -7.46 -3.50
N ALA A 463 -17.01 -8.57 -4.15
CA ALA A 463 -17.41 -9.91 -3.72
C ALA A 463 -16.97 -10.25 -2.30
N TYR A 464 -15.78 -9.80 -1.87
CA TYR A 464 -15.26 -10.03 -0.52
C TYR A 464 -16.07 -9.34 0.59
N LYS A 465 -16.85 -8.29 0.29
CA LYS A 465 -17.73 -7.64 1.28
C LYS A 465 -18.89 -8.49 1.71
N ILE A 466 -19.18 -9.57 0.98
CA ILE A 466 -20.22 -10.53 1.33
C ILE A 466 -19.63 -11.53 2.33
N PRO A 467 -20.23 -11.71 3.53
CA PRO A 467 -19.72 -12.64 4.52
C PRO A 467 -19.71 -14.09 4.00
N GLU A 468 -18.64 -14.82 4.30
CA GLU A 468 -18.55 -16.24 4.02
C GLU A 468 -19.50 -17.01 4.96
N CYS A 469 -20.27 -17.92 4.41
CA CYS A 469 -21.27 -18.67 5.12
C CYS A 469 -21.18 -20.16 4.80
N THR A 470 -21.55 -21.00 5.78
CA THR A 470 -21.71 -22.42 5.53
C THR A 470 -22.92 -22.70 4.63
N ARG A 471 -22.96 -23.88 3.98
CA ARG A 471 -24.08 -24.30 3.13
C ARG A 471 -25.43 -24.17 3.80
N THR A 472 -25.52 -24.46 5.10
CA THR A 472 -26.76 -24.49 5.89
C THR A 472 -27.16 -23.14 6.46
N ALA A 473 -26.31 -22.10 6.37
CA ALA A 473 -26.61 -20.76 6.85
C ALA A 473 -27.64 -20.05 5.96
N ALA A 474 -28.46 -19.18 6.56
CA ALA A 474 -29.50 -18.41 5.85
C ALA A 474 -28.92 -17.30 4.95
N GLY A 475 -27.67 -16.90 5.15
CA GLY A 475 -27.03 -15.77 4.47
C GLY A 475 -27.36 -14.42 5.12
N THR A 476 -26.81 -13.35 4.53
CA THR A 476 -26.95 -11.96 4.98
C THR A 476 -27.99 -11.24 4.12
N PRO A 477 -28.90 -10.44 4.71
CA PRO A 477 -29.85 -9.63 3.93
C PRO A 477 -29.10 -8.61 3.04
N LEU A 478 -29.43 -8.55 1.76
CA LEU A 478 -28.82 -7.61 0.81
C LEU A 478 -29.01 -6.14 1.19
N VAL A 479 -30.11 -5.82 1.90
CA VAL A 479 -30.37 -4.46 2.41
C VAL A 479 -29.32 -3.97 3.42
N GLN A 480 -28.52 -4.86 4.02
CA GLN A 480 -27.39 -4.47 4.88
C GLN A 480 -26.14 -4.10 4.08
N ILE A 481 -26.05 -4.55 2.83
CA ILE A 481 -24.89 -4.35 1.95
C ILE A 481 -25.20 -3.28 0.91
N LEU A 482 -26.43 -3.26 0.39
CA LEU A 482 -26.90 -2.38 -0.69
C LEU A 482 -28.07 -1.51 -0.18
N SER A 483 -28.12 -0.25 -0.61
CA SER A 483 -29.19 0.69 -0.27
C SER A 483 -30.44 0.45 -1.12
N LEU A 484 -31.07 -0.71 -0.95
CA LEU A 484 -32.28 -1.09 -1.69
C LEU A 484 -33.50 -0.31 -1.22
N SER A 485 -34.40 0.05 -2.14
CA SER A 485 -35.70 0.65 -1.85
C SER A 485 -36.67 -0.41 -1.32
N ASP A 486 -37.69 0.04 -0.60
CA ASP A 486 -38.72 -0.86 -0.05
C ASP A 486 -39.42 -1.68 -1.13
N GLY A 487 -39.46 -3.01 -0.97
CA GLY A 487 -40.07 -3.94 -1.92
C GLY A 487 -39.26 -4.16 -3.21
N GLU A 488 -38.05 -3.62 -3.36
CA GLU A 488 -37.16 -3.85 -4.50
C GLU A 488 -36.44 -5.20 -4.37
N ARG A 489 -36.36 -5.96 -5.46
CA ARG A 489 -35.74 -7.29 -5.52
C ARG A 489 -34.60 -7.35 -6.52
N ILE A 490 -33.52 -8.02 -6.18
CA ILE A 490 -32.42 -8.31 -7.13
C ILE A 490 -32.82 -9.51 -7.99
N THR A 491 -32.72 -9.35 -9.29
CA THR A 491 -33.14 -10.35 -10.29
C THR A 491 -31.95 -10.95 -11.06
N SER A 492 -30.82 -10.27 -11.14
CA SER A 492 -29.63 -10.78 -11.83
C SER A 492 -28.35 -10.25 -11.21
N ILE A 493 -27.29 -11.07 -11.24
CA ILE A 493 -25.97 -10.77 -10.71
C ILE A 493 -24.96 -10.94 -11.82
N ILE A 494 -24.05 -9.97 -11.99
CA ILE A 494 -22.97 -10.05 -12.97
C ILE A 494 -21.64 -9.74 -12.25
N PRO A 495 -20.71 -10.70 -12.17
CA PRO A 495 -19.35 -10.42 -11.73
C PRO A 495 -18.59 -9.72 -12.87
N VAL A 496 -17.77 -8.74 -12.50
CA VAL A 496 -16.95 -7.95 -13.41
C VAL A 496 -15.57 -7.82 -12.81
N SER A 497 -14.58 -8.40 -13.46
CA SER A 497 -13.17 -8.28 -13.05
C SER A 497 -12.58 -6.93 -13.46
N ASP A 498 -12.90 -6.46 -14.70
CA ASP A 498 -12.44 -5.19 -15.24
C ASP A 498 -13.54 -4.53 -16.08
N PHE A 499 -13.61 -3.20 -16.01
CA PHE A 499 -14.54 -2.37 -16.80
C PHE A 499 -13.95 -1.82 -18.11
N ALA A 500 -12.65 -2.06 -18.37
CA ALA A 500 -11.89 -1.44 -19.46
C ALA A 500 -12.04 -2.11 -20.84
N GLY A 501 -12.82 -3.20 -20.96
CA GLY A 501 -12.97 -3.95 -22.21
C GLY A 501 -14.09 -3.46 -23.12
N ASP A 502 -14.08 -3.93 -24.40
CA ASP A 502 -15.16 -3.75 -25.40
C ASP A 502 -16.34 -4.68 -25.11
N GLN A 503 -16.77 -4.73 -23.86
CA GLN A 503 -17.88 -5.56 -23.41
C GLN A 503 -19.14 -4.72 -23.22
N PHE A 504 -20.27 -5.39 -23.38
CA PHE A 504 -21.60 -4.80 -23.25
C PHE A 504 -22.46 -5.63 -22.31
N LEU A 505 -23.40 -4.98 -21.65
CA LEU A 505 -24.46 -5.62 -20.90
C LEU A 505 -25.73 -5.64 -21.73
N LEU A 506 -26.28 -6.84 -21.93
CA LEU A 506 -27.61 -7.07 -22.48
C LEU A 506 -28.61 -7.21 -21.36
N MET A 507 -29.67 -6.44 -21.41
CA MET A 507 -30.76 -6.42 -20.44
C MET A 507 -32.04 -6.82 -21.11
N LEU A 508 -32.77 -7.80 -20.55
CA LEU A 508 -34.05 -8.29 -21.08
C LEU A 508 -35.13 -8.18 -20.01
N THR A 509 -36.25 -7.57 -20.37
CA THR A 509 -37.42 -7.44 -19.48
C THR A 509 -38.40 -8.59 -19.67
N VAL A 510 -39.31 -8.79 -18.69
CA VAL A 510 -40.33 -9.83 -18.71
C VAL A 510 -41.29 -9.68 -19.87
N ASN A 511 -41.60 -8.45 -20.28
CA ASN A 511 -42.49 -8.14 -21.42
C ASN A 511 -41.77 -8.09 -22.78
N GLY A 512 -40.47 -8.47 -22.83
CA GLY A 512 -39.74 -8.68 -24.07
C GLY A 512 -39.09 -7.43 -24.66
N TYR A 513 -38.70 -6.45 -23.84
CA TYR A 513 -37.81 -5.37 -24.25
C TYR A 513 -36.34 -5.74 -23.99
N ILE A 514 -35.47 -5.47 -24.96
CA ILE A 514 -34.05 -5.72 -24.92
C ILE A 514 -33.25 -4.43 -25.11
N LYS A 515 -32.15 -4.34 -24.40
CA LYS A 515 -31.25 -3.19 -24.45
C LYS A 515 -29.79 -3.63 -24.31
N LYS A 516 -28.89 -3.02 -25.08
CA LYS A 516 -27.44 -3.18 -24.99
C LYS A 516 -26.81 -1.88 -24.49
N VAL A 517 -25.95 -1.95 -23.50
CA VAL A 517 -25.22 -0.81 -22.90
C VAL A 517 -23.76 -1.19 -22.72
N SER A 518 -22.82 -0.28 -23.00
CA SER A 518 -21.39 -0.52 -22.75
C SER A 518 -21.09 -0.69 -21.26
N LEU A 519 -20.22 -1.66 -20.93
CA LEU A 519 -19.87 -2.02 -19.57
C LEU A 519 -19.16 -0.86 -18.82
N ASN A 520 -18.33 -0.07 -19.52
CA ASN A 520 -17.64 1.09 -18.94
C ASN A 520 -18.62 2.13 -18.34
N MET A 521 -19.87 2.20 -18.80
CA MET A 521 -20.87 3.10 -18.19
C MET A 521 -21.25 2.73 -16.76
N PHE A 522 -20.79 1.59 -16.26
CA PHE A 522 -21.06 1.06 -14.93
C PHE A 522 -19.81 1.04 -14.02
N SER A 523 -18.71 1.66 -14.43
CA SER A 523 -17.47 1.75 -13.60
C SER A 523 -17.66 2.57 -12.34
N ALA A 524 -18.49 3.61 -12.36
CA ALA A 524 -18.76 4.49 -11.21
C ALA A 524 -20.24 4.42 -10.79
N ILE A 525 -20.57 3.50 -9.91
CA ILE A 525 -21.93 3.34 -9.34
C ILE A 525 -21.96 3.93 -7.94
N ARG A 526 -22.91 4.83 -7.69
CA ARG A 526 -23.13 5.43 -6.37
C ARG A 526 -23.72 4.39 -5.41
N SER A 527 -23.56 4.58 -4.11
CA SER A 527 -24.15 3.70 -3.07
C SER A 527 -25.67 3.58 -3.20
N THR A 528 -26.36 4.62 -3.66
CA THR A 528 -27.81 4.65 -3.91
C THR A 528 -28.23 3.96 -5.20
N GLY A 529 -27.29 3.35 -5.93
CA GLY A 529 -27.53 2.76 -7.25
C GLY A 529 -27.64 3.79 -8.38
N ILE A 530 -27.68 3.29 -9.61
CA ILE A 530 -27.91 4.08 -10.84
C ILE A 530 -28.93 3.39 -11.73
N ILE A 531 -29.65 4.14 -12.54
CA ILE A 531 -30.61 3.58 -13.51
C ILE A 531 -29.82 2.87 -14.63
N ALA A 532 -30.11 1.58 -14.82
CA ALA A 532 -29.55 0.75 -15.88
C ALA A 532 -30.49 0.71 -17.13
N ILE A 533 -31.78 0.63 -16.89
CA ILE A 533 -32.82 0.62 -17.94
C ILE A 533 -34.07 1.33 -17.44
N GLN A 534 -34.73 2.06 -18.32
CA GLN A 534 -36.04 2.66 -18.01
C GLN A 534 -37.13 1.65 -18.37
N LEU A 535 -37.93 1.25 -17.38
CA LEU A 535 -39.01 0.27 -17.56
C LEU A 535 -40.34 0.91 -17.96
N VAL A 536 -41.18 0.14 -18.66
CA VAL A 536 -42.60 0.49 -18.89
C VAL A 536 -43.39 0.15 -17.59
N PRO A 537 -44.43 0.93 -17.23
CA PRO A 537 -45.27 0.58 -16.10
C PRO A 537 -45.77 -0.87 -16.16
N GLY A 538 -45.55 -1.65 -15.10
CA GLY A 538 -45.93 -3.06 -15.01
C GLY A 538 -44.93 -4.03 -15.69
N ASP A 539 -43.76 -3.60 -16.10
CA ASP A 539 -42.67 -4.45 -16.59
C ASP A 539 -41.57 -4.59 -15.52
N GLU A 540 -40.78 -5.65 -15.57
CA GLU A 540 -39.68 -5.96 -14.68
C GLU A 540 -38.43 -6.32 -15.47
N LEU A 541 -37.25 -5.84 -15.03
CA LEU A 541 -35.95 -6.34 -15.52
C LEU A 541 -35.66 -7.68 -14.86
N LYS A 542 -35.38 -8.72 -15.65
CA LYS A 542 -35.15 -10.05 -15.08
C LYS A 542 -33.83 -10.68 -15.48
N TRP A 543 -33.35 -10.50 -16.71
CA TRP A 543 -32.13 -11.13 -17.18
C TRP A 543 -31.15 -10.06 -17.64
N VAL A 544 -29.92 -10.18 -17.15
CA VAL A 544 -28.78 -9.39 -17.60
C VAL A 544 -27.62 -10.35 -17.90
N ARG A 545 -26.95 -10.15 -19.04
CA ARG A 545 -25.78 -10.96 -19.44
C ARG A 545 -24.71 -10.05 -20.04
N CYS A 546 -23.45 -10.41 -19.83
CA CYS A 546 -22.32 -9.77 -20.50
C CYS A 546 -22.15 -10.35 -21.91
N CYS A 547 -21.83 -9.51 -22.89
CA CYS A 547 -21.60 -9.94 -24.28
C CYS A 547 -20.61 -9.01 -25.00
N THR A 548 -20.07 -9.52 -26.10
CA THR A 548 -19.35 -8.74 -27.14
C THR A 548 -20.25 -8.48 -28.35
N ASN A 549 -19.77 -7.71 -29.31
CA ASN A 549 -20.53 -7.48 -30.56
C ASN A 549 -20.65 -8.75 -31.44
N ASP A 550 -19.65 -9.62 -31.37
CA ASP A 550 -19.55 -10.83 -32.19
C ASP A 550 -20.40 -11.99 -31.67
N ASP A 551 -20.94 -11.87 -30.47
CA ASP A 551 -21.75 -12.91 -29.82
C ASP A 551 -23.16 -12.95 -30.42
N ILE A 552 -23.84 -14.06 -30.16
CA ILE A 552 -25.26 -14.25 -30.52
C ILE A 552 -26.05 -14.40 -29.21
N VAL A 553 -27.20 -13.72 -29.11
CA VAL A 553 -28.12 -13.88 -27.99
C VAL A 553 -29.22 -14.85 -28.33
N ALA A 554 -29.47 -15.82 -27.44
CA ALA A 554 -30.59 -16.73 -27.45
C ALA A 554 -31.65 -16.23 -26.45
N MET A 555 -32.85 -16.01 -26.89
CA MET A 555 -33.98 -15.57 -26.07
C MET A 555 -35.14 -16.52 -26.21
N ALA A 556 -35.80 -16.86 -25.11
CA ALA A 556 -36.90 -17.78 -25.09
C ALA A 556 -38.12 -17.26 -24.33
N SER A 557 -39.33 -17.55 -24.82
CA SER A 557 -40.57 -17.25 -24.10
C SER A 557 -41.05 -18.43 -23.26
N GLN A 558 -41.96 -18.19 -22.32
CA GLN A 558 -42.57 -19.21 -21.45
C GLN A 558 -43.29 -20.31 -22.24
N ASN A 559 -43.83 -19.98 -23.41
CA ASN A 559 -44.47 -20.94 -24.28
C ASN A 559 -43.48 -21.70 -25.19
N GLY A 560 -42.17 -21.60 -24.93
CA GLY A 560 -41.12 -22.35 -25.63
C GLY A 560 -40.78 -21.81 -27.04
N MET A 561 -41.12 -20.58 -27.35
CA MET A 561 -40.65 -19.91 -28.58
C MET A 561 -39.24 -19.37 -28.37
N VAL A 562 -38.35 -19.57 -29.32
CA VAL A 562 -36.95 -19.17 -29.29
C VAL A 562 -36.58 -18.27 -30.47
N ILE A 563 -35.80 -17.24 -30.21
CA ILE A 563 -35.18 -16.40 -31.23
C ILE A 563 -33.66 -16.31 -30.96
N LEU A 564 -32.88 -16.45 -32.03
CA LEU A 564 -31.43 -16.22 -32.02
C LEU A 564 -31.15 -14.95 -32.83
N THR A 565 -30.38 -14.02 -32.24
CA THR A 565 -30.03 -12.77 -32.93
C THR A 565 -28.57 -12.42 -32.64
N SER A 566 -27.85 -11.85 -33.64
CA SER A 566 -26.50 -11.34 -33.42
C SER A 566 -26.52 -10.10 -32.49
N CYS A 567 -25.61 -10.02 -31.55
CA CYS A 567 -25.46 -8.87 -30.64
C CYS A 567 -25.09 -7.58 -31.43
N GLU A 568 -24.45 -7.71 -32.58
CA GLU A 568 -24.16 -6.61 -33.50
C GLU A 568 -25.44 -5.89 -33.97
N ASN A 569 -26.54 -6.65 -34.22
CA ASN A 569 -27.82 -6.11 -34.64
C ASN A 569 -28.59 -5.38 -33.52
N ILE A 570 -28.08 -5.40 -32.29
CA ILE A 570 -28.68 -4.72 -31.15
C ILE A 570 -27.93 -3.40 -30.95
N ARG A 571 -28.59 -2.29 -31.19
CA ARG A 571 -27.99 -0.97 -31.04
C ARG A 571 -27.60 -0.70 -29.59
N SER A 572 -26.34 -0.24 -29.36
CA SER A 572 -25.89 0.25 -28.05
C SER A 572 -26.61 1.57 -27.73
N LEU A 573 -27.13 1.66 -26.52
CA LEU A 573 -27.93 2.78 -26.01
C LEU A 573 -27.39 3.30 -24.67
N SER A 574 -27.73 4.55 -24.35
CA SER A 574 -27.42 5.14 -23.05
C SER A 574 -28.24 4.50 -21.91
N ARG A 575 -27.79 4.61 -20.65
CA ARG A 575 -28.46 3.99 -19.48
C ARG A 575 -29.91 4.38 -19.30
N ASN A 576 -30.31 5.65 -19.54
CA ASN A 576 -31.65 6.18 -19.28
C ASN A 576 -32.61 5.96 -20.44
N THR A 577 -32.58 4.83 -21.14
CA THR A 577 -33.47 4.49 -22.23
C THR A 577 -34.19 3.16 -22.00
N ARG A 578 -35.30 2.94 -22.68
CA ARG A 578 -36.12 1.73 -22.53
C ARG A 578 -35.59 0.52 -23.31
N GLY A 579 -34.95 0.72 -24.45
CA GLY A 579 -34.56 -0.35 -25.38
C GLY A 579 -35.59 -0.60 -26.46
N GLY A 580 -35.40 -1.69 -27.25
CA GLY A 580 -36.21 -2.13 -28.34
C GLY A 580 -37.00 -3.41 -28.05
N VAL A 581 -37.96 -3.77 -28.88
CA VAL A 581 -38.72 -5.05 -28.75
C VAL A 581 -37.82 -6.20 -29.19
N ALA A 582 -37.55 -7.14 -28.28
CA ALA A 582 -36.75 -8.34 -28.53
C ALA A 582 -37.52 -9.37 -29.35
N MET A 583 -38.70 -9.79 -28.86
CA MET A 583 -39.55 -10.82 -29.44
C MET A 583 -41.01 -10.33 -29.46
N ARG A 584 -41.74 -10.67 -30.51
CA ARG A 584 -43.18 -10.46 -30.56
C ARG A 584 -43.90 -11.58 -29.82
N LEU A 585 -44.25 -11.30 -28.55
CA LEU A 585 -44.93 -12.26 -27.67
C LEU A 585 -46.41 -12.41 -28.09
N LYS A 586 -46.95 -13.62 -27.95
CA LYS A 586 -48.38 -13.90 -28.05
C LYS A 586 -49.12 -13.35 -26.84
N LYS A 587 -50.41 -13.13 -26.94
CA LYS A 587 -51.25 -12.65 -25.84
C LYS A 587 -51.14 -13.61 -24.65
N GLY A 588 -50.72 -13.10 -23.50
CA GLY A 588 -50.51 -13.87 -22.25
C GLY A 588 -49.17 -14.61 -22.15
N ASP A 589 -48.28 -14.51 -23.14
CA ASP A 589 -46.92 -15.06 -23.09
C ASP A 589 -45.94 -14.03 -22.48
N LYS A 590 -44.89 -14.51 -21.81
CA LYS A 590 -43.84 -13.71 -21.22
C LYS A 590 -42.47 -14.29 -21.59
N MET A 591 -41.41 -13.49 -21.45
CA MET A 591 -40.05 -14.02 -21.58
C MET A 591 -39.75 -15.00 -20.44
N ALA A 592 -38.96 -16.01 -20.73
CA ALA A 592 -38.55 -17.06 -19.77
C ALA A 592 -37.03 -17.06 -19.49
N SER A 593 -36.22 -16.81 -20.50
CA SER A 593 -34.76 -16.91 -20.38
C SER A 593 -34.04 -16.11 -21.46
N MET A 594 -32.82 -15.73 -21.16
CA MET A 594 -31.84 -15.15 -22.08
C MET A 594 -30.45 -15.73 -21.77
N ASP A 595 -29.73 -16.15 -22.80
CA ASP A 595 -28.36 -16.61 -22.67
C ASP A 595 -27.53 -16.20 -23.89
N ILE A 596 -26.18 -16.21 -23.75
CA ILE A 596 -25.24 -15.76 -24.78
C ILE A 596 -24.55 -16.95 -25.41
N ILE A 597 -24.47 -16.96 -26.72
CA ILE A 597 -23.67 -17.87 -27.53
C ILE A 597 -22.39 -17.11 -27.90
N PRO A 598 -21.24 -17.48 -27.35
CA PRO A 598 -20.00 -16.76 -27.61
C PRO A 598 -19.55 -16.83 -29.06
N ALA A 599 -18.79 -15.84 -29.49
CA ALA A 599 -18.21 -15.77 -30.84
C ALA A 599 -17.34 -16.96 -31.20
N THR A 600 -16.72 -17.62 -30.20
CA THR A 600 -15.96 -18.86 -30.40
C THR A 600 -16.79 -19.98 -30.98
N MET A 601 -18.08 -20.08 -30.61
CA MET A 601 -19.02 -21.06 -31.14
C MET A 601 -19.67 -20.63 -32.47
N ARG A 602 -19.54 -19.39 -32.91
CA ARG A 602 -20.15 -18.85 -34.10
C ARG A 602 -19.68 -19.56 -35.39
N ARG A 603 -18.40 -19.86 -35.48
CA ARG A 603 -17.79 -20.58 -36.61
C ARG A 603 -18.37 -21.99 -36.79
N ASP A 604 -18.61 -22.69 -35.68
CA ASP A 604 -19.20 -24.03 -35.70
C ASP A 604 -20.68 -23.99 -36.07
N LEU A 605 -21.38 -22.91 -35.68
CA LEU A 605 -22.77 -22.64 -36.10
C LEU A 605 -22.85 -22.32 -37.58
N GLU A 606 -21.98 -21.47 -38.12
CA GLU A 606 -22.00 -21.09 -39.55
C GLU A 606 -21.70 -22.33 -40.40
N ARG A 607 -20.72 -23.15 -40.07
CA ARG A 607 -20.46 -24.46 -40.72
C ARG A 607 -21.67 -25.42 -40.64
N ALA A 608 -22.34 -25.45 -39.47
CA ALA A 608 -23.53 -26.28 -39.29
C ALA A 608 -24.74 -25.81 -40.09
N PHE A 609 -24.82 -24.53 -40.45
CA PHE A 609 -25.86 -23.98 -41.35
C PHE A 609 -25.58 -24.22 -42.83
N GLU A 610 -24.30 -24.29 -43.24
CA GLU A 610 -23.87 -24.50 -44.62
C GLU A 610 -24.04 -25.95 -45.05
N ASP A 611 -23.80 -26.97 -44.20
CA ASP A 611 -24.00 -28.36 -44.51
C ASP A 611 -24.80 -29.12 -43.43
N PRO A 612 -26.14 -29.12 -43.49
CA PRO A 612 -26.98 -29.80 -42.51
C PRO A 612 -26.86 -31.32 -42.51
N ARG A 613 -26.19 -31.95 -43.53
CA ARG A 613 -26.07 -33.39 -43.66
C ARG A 613 -24.77 -33.93 -43.06
N SER A 614 -23.74 -33.13 -42.87
CA SER A 614 -22.45 -33.51 -42.29
C SER A 614 -22.51 -33.84 -40.79
N HIS A 615 -23.59 -33.45 -40.12
CA HIS A 615 -23.75 -33.58 -38.66
C HIS A 615 -24.59 -34.80 -38.23
N SER A 616 -24.46 -35.93 -38.90
CA SER A 616 -25.01 -37.22 -38.43
C SER A 616 -24.25 -37.79 -37.23
N ASN A 617 -23.13 -37.20 -36.80
CA ASN A 617 -22.39 -37.58 -35.60
C ASN A 617 -23.02 -36.98 -34.32
N LYS A 618 -23.68 -37.87 -33.57
CA LYS A 618 -24.46 -37.64 -32.34
C LYS A 618 -23.66 -37.10 -31.14
N GLY A 619 -22.46 -36.56 -31.31
CA GLY A 619 -21.54 -36.32 -30.20
C GLY A 619 -21.06 -34.86 -29.95
N ASN A 620 -20.94 -34.03 -30.99
CA ASN A 620 -20.29 -32.73 -30.83
C ASN A 620 -21.30 -31.57 -30.87
N GLY A 621 -21.43 -30.81 -29.71
CA GLY A 621 -22.27 -29.65 -29.55
C GLY A 621 -21.92 -28.52 -30.51
N PRO A 622 -22.45 -27.31 -30.35
CA PRO A 622 -23.21 -26.76 -29.21
C PRO A 622 -24.73 -27.04 -29.25
N TRP A 623 -25.33 -27.05 -28.06
CA TRP A 623 -26.78 -27.27 -27.90
C TRP A 623 -27.45 -26.16 -27.09
N LEU A 624 -28.78 -25.99 -27.26
CA LEU A 624 -29.65 -25.32 -26.32
C LEU A 624 -30.24 -26.35 -25.33
N LEU A 625 -29.99 -26.17 -24.06
CA LEU A 625 -30.57 -26.95 -22.97
C LEU A 625 -31.86 -26.27 -22.50
N PHE A 626 -32.98 -26.96 -22.60
CA PHE A 626 -34.29 -26.49 -22.14
C PHE A 626 -34.64 -27.13 -20.81
N VAL A 627 -35.16 -26.33 -19.88
CA VAL A 627 -35.66 -26.79 -18.56
C VAL A 627 -37.08 -26.28 -18.36
N SER A 628 -38.03 -27.18 -18.05
CA SER A 628 -39.43 -26.83 -17.79
C SER A 628 -39.73 -26.72 -16.29
N GLU A 629 -40.83 -26.03 -15.93
CA GLU A 629 -41.34 -25.92 -14.57
C GLU A 629 -41.68 -27.30 -13.96
N SER A 630 -42.10 -28.24 -14.77
CA SER A 630 -42.46 -29.61 -14.34
C SER A 630 -41.25 -30.55 -14.22
N GLY A 631 -40.02 -30.07 -14.32
CA GLY A 631 -38.80 -30.86 -14.12
C GLY A 631 -38.36 -31.65 -15.32
N TYR A 632 -38.87 -31.37 -16.53
CA TYR A 632 -38.41 -31.98 -17.77
C TYR A 632 -37.32 -31.13 -18.42
N GLY A 633 -36.42 -31.78 -19.17
CA GLY A 633 -35.43 -31.06 -19.94
C GLY A 633 -34.86 -31.88 -21.10
N LYS A 634 -34.24 -31.17 -22.03
CA LYS A 634 -33.63 -31.75 -23.23
C LYS A 634 -32.54 -30.85 -23.79
N ARG A 635 -31.61 -31.44 -24.53
CA ARG A 635 -30.67 -30.67 -25.35
C ARG A 635 -31.16 -30.65 -26.81
N VAL A 636 -31.16 -29.53 -27.47
CA VAL A 636 -31.52 -29.38 -28.87
C VAL A 636 -30.34 -28.79 -29.64
N PRO A 637 -29.88 -29.38 -30.75
CA PRO A 637 -28.77 -28.84 -31.52
C PRO A 637 -29.04 -27.40 -31.95
N LEU A 638 -28.06 -26.50 -31.77
CA LEU A 638 -28.14 -25.10 -32.15
C LEU A 638 -28.39 -24.93 -33.66
N SER A 639 -27.87 -25.85 -34.51
CA SER A 639 -28.15 -25.91 -35.96
C SER A 639 -29.62 -26.06 -36.31
N SER A 640 -30.48 -26.47 -35.37
CA SER A 640 -31.93 -26.50 -35.55
C SER A 640 -32.62 -25.15 -35.56
N PHE A 641 -31.91 -24.09 -35.17
CA PHE A 641 -32.42 -22.71 -35.10
C PHE A 641 -31.64 -21.83 -36.07
N ARG A 642 -32.32 -20.86 -36.71
CA ARG A 642 -31.72 -19.89 -37.61
C ARG A 642 -31.67 -18.49 -36.97
N LEU A 643 -30.66 -17.71 -37.33
CA LEU A 643 -30.57 -16.31 -36.94
C LEU A 643 -31.79 -15.53 -37.50
N SER A 644 -32.33 -14.67 -36.69
CA SER A 644 -33.52 -13.85 -37.04
C SER A 644 -33.33 -12.44 -36.50
N PRO A 645 -33.85 -11.41 -37.22
CA PRO A 645 -33.87 -10.06 -36.68
C PRO A 645 -34.82 -9.97 -35.47
N LEU A 646 -34.63 -8.93 -34.66
CA LEU A 646 -35.51 -8.62 -33.53
C LEU A 646 -36.97 -8.42 -33.95
N ASN A 647 -37.89 -8.42 -32.98
CA ASN A 647 -39.33 -8.22 -33.19
C ASN A 647 -39.99 -9.27 -34.09
N ARG A 648 -39.58 -10.53 -33.98
CA ARG A 648 -40.18 -11.71 -34.63
C ARG A 648 -40.81 -12.63 -33.58
N VAL A 649 -41.70 -13.55 -34.01
CA VAL A 649 -42.36 -14.53 -33.12
C VAL A 649 -41.40 -15.63 -32.68
N GLY A 650 -40.30 -15.87 -33.41
CA GLY A 650 -39.34 -16.94 -33.13
C GLY A 650 -39.79 -18.32 -33.66
N LEU A 651 -38.99 -19.34 -33.30
CA LEU A 651 -39.20 -20.74 -33.66
C LEU A 651 -39.58 -21.56 -32.41
N ILE A 652 -40.41 -22.60 -32.60
CA ILE A 652 -40.74 -23.52 -31.49
C ILE A 652 -39.46 -24.26 -31.07
N GLY A 653 -39.03 -24.08 -29.85
CA GLY A 653 -37.89 -24.80 -29.22
C GLY A 653 -38.31 -25.99 -28.38
N CYS A 654 -39.48 -25.89 -27.73
CA CYS A 654 -40.04 -26.97 -26.90
C CYS A 654 -41.56 -26.94 -27.03
N LYS A 655 -42.19 -28.11 -27.05
CA LYS A 655 -43.68 -28.27 -27.05
C LYS A 655 -44.06 -28.78 -25.65
N PHE A 656 -44.81 -27.97 -24.90
CA PHE A 656 -45.25 -28.31 -23.56
C PHE A 656 -46.66 -28.86 -23.52
N SER A 657 -47.04 -29.53 -22.42
CA SER A 657 -48.46 -29.80 -22.08
C SER A 657 -49.11 -28.49 -21.62
N ALA A 658 -50.47 -28.48 -21.55
CA ALA A 658 -51.23 -27.24 -21.31
C ALA A 658 -50.86 -26.49 -19.98
N GLU A 659 -50.31 -27.16 -19.02
CA GLU A 659 -49.97 -26.60 -17.70
C GLU A 659 -48.45 -26.42 -17.44
N ASP A 660 -47.57 -26.82 -18.36
CA ASP A 660 -46.13 -26.71 -18.24
C ASP A 660 -45.59 -25.51 -19.00
N ARG A 661 -44.59 -24.87 -18.44
CA ARG A 661 -43.93 -23.67 -19.01
C ARG A 661 -42.41 -23.83 -19.00
N LEU A 662 -41.76 -23.05 -19.83
CA LEU A 662 -40.30 -22.97 -19.83
C LEU A 662 -39.79 -22.14 -18.64
N THR A 663 -38.86 -22.70 -17.87
CA THR A 663 -38.19 -21.99 -16.77
C THR A 663 -36.90 -21.36 -17.21
N ALA A 664 -36.03 -22.11 -17.93
CA ALA A 664 -34.72 -21.62 -18.34
C ALA A 664 -34.25 -22.28 -19.65
N VAL A 665 -33.40 -21.54 -20.37
CA VAL A 665 -32.63 -22.06 -21.52
C VAL A 665 -31.19 -21.66 -21.34
N PHE A 666 -30.27 -22.61 -21.55
CA PHE A 666 -28.84 -22.41 -21.48
C PHE A 666 -28.16 -22.85 -22.76
N VAL A 667 -27.09 -22.15 -23.11
CA VAL A 667 -26.16 -22.59 -24.16
C VAL A 667 -25.15 -23.52 -23.53
N VAL A 668 -25.03 -24.75 -24.04
CA VAL A 668 -24.16 -25.79 -23.48
C VAL A 668 -23.34 -26.47 -24.59
N GLY A 669 -22.24 -27.10 -24.21
CA GLY A 669 -21.32 -27.78 -25.13
C GLY A 669 -20.12 -26.94 -25.47
N TYR A 670 -19.59 -26.20 -24.51
CA TYR A 670 -18.26 -25.62 -24.59
C TYR A 670 -17.24 -26.76 -24.72
N SER A 671 -16.59 -26.88 -25.86
CA SER A 671 -15.41 -27.70 -25.99
C SER A 671 -14.20 -26.88 -25.49
N LEU A 672 -13.66 -27.26 -24.36
CA LEU A 672 -12.24 -27.04 -24.08
C LEU A 672 -11.44 -27.94 -25.04
N ALA A 673 -10.23 -27.54 -25.41
CA ALA A 673 -9.38 -28.15 -26.45
C ALA A 673 -9.10 -29.67 -26.30
N ASP A 674 -9.55 -30.32 -25.22
CA ASP A 674 -9.32 -31.73 -24.88
C ASP A 674 -10.57 -32.56 -24.62
N GLY A 675 -11.69 -32.23 -25.24
CA GLY A 675 -12.71 -33.23 -25.61
C GLY A 675 -13.85 -33.54 -24.65
N GLU A 676 -13.90 -33.13 -23.38
CA GLU A 676 -15.05 -33.37 -22.50
C GLU A 676 -15.39 -32.11 -21.68
N SER A 677 -16.51 -31.45 -22.01
CA SER A 677 -17.07 -30.38 -21.19
C SER A 677 -17.77 -30.98 -19.97
N ASP A 678 -17.26 -30.71 -18.78
CA ASP A 678 -17.86 -31.19 -17.51
C ASP A 678 -18.87 -30.14 -16.97
N GLU A 679 -19.69 -29.57 -17.86
CA GLU A 679 -20.76 -28.63 -17.53
C GLU A 679 -21.82 -29.34 -16.67
N GLN A 680 -22.30 -28.65 -15.66
CA GLN A 680 -23.26 -29.21 -14.71
C GLN A 680 -24.44 -28.27 -14.53
N LEU A 681 -25.64 -28.86 -14.58
CA LEU A 681 -26.90 -28.16 -14.38
C LEU A 681 -27.32 -28.26 -12.91
N VAL A 682 -27.56 -27.15 -12.26
CA VAL A 682 -28.13 -27.07 -10.92
C VAL A 682 -29.58 -26.65 -11.03
N LEU A 683 -30.50 -27.49 -10.52
CA LEU A 683 -31.93 -27.25 -10.48
C LEU A 683 -32.37 -26.98 -9.06
N VAL A 684 -33.17 -25.95 -8.85
CA VAL A 684 -33.74 -25.59 -7.56
C VAL A 684 -35.26 -25.62 -7.64
N SER A 685 -35.91 -26.38 -6.76
CA SER A 685 -37.36 -26.42 -6.65
C SER A 685 -37.91 -25.33 -5.71
N GLN A 686 -39.21 -25.05 -5.78
CA GLN A 686 -39.89 -24.14 -4.86
C GLN A 686 -39.75 -24.54 -3.38
N SER A 687 -39.57 -25.81 -3.06
CA SER A 687 -39.34 -26.30 -1.72
C SER A 687 -37.89 -26.16 -1.24
N GLY A 688 -36.98 -25.56 -2.07
CA GLY A 688 -35.55 -25.42 -1.74
C GLY A 688 -34.75 -26.70 -1.92
N THR A 689 -35.27 -27.71 -2.62
CA THR A 689 -34.55 -28.93 -2.96
C THR A 689 -33.67 -28.65 -4.19
N VAL A 690 -32.40 -29.02 -4.13
CA VAL A 690 -31.42 -28.81 -5.19
C VAL A 690 -30.94 -30.13 -5.76
N ASN A 691 -30.88 -30.20 -7.07
CA ASN A 691 -30.27 -31.32 -7.81
C ASN A 691 -29.19 -30.81 -8.77
N ARG A 692 -28.01 -31.41 -8.74
CA ARG A 692 -26.86 -31.12 -9.61
C ARG A 692 -26.62 -32.28 -10.55
N ILE A 693 -26.74 -32.05 -11.86
CA ILE A 693 -26.73 -33.08 -12.90
C ILE A 693 -25.68 -32.72 -13.95
N LYS A 694 -24.92 -33.73 -14.42
CA LYS A 694 -24.03 -33.52 -15.57
C LYS A 694 -24.84 -33.28 -16.85
N VAL A 695 -24.51 -32.20 -17.60
CA VAL A 695 -25.22 -31.86 -18.84
C VAL A 695 -25.15 -33.00 -19.86
N ARG A 696 -24.04 -33.74 -19.91
CA ARG A 696 -23.88 -34.92 -20.81
C ARG A 696 -24.92 -36.00 -20.61
N ASP A 697 -25.49 -36.14 -19.40
CA ASP A 697 -26.51 -37.18 -19.08
C ASP A 697 -27.91 -36.79 -19.58
N ILE A 698 -28.10 -35.57 -20.10
CA ILE A 698 -29.36 -35.08 -20.63
C ILE A 698 -29.46 -35.43 -22.12
N SER A 699 -30.54 -36.07 -22.54
CA SER A 699 -30.69 -36.55 -23.92
C SER A 699 -30.82 -35.43 -24.94
N ILE A 700 -30.21 -35.65 -26.12
CA ILE A 700 -30.37 -34.79 -27.30
C ILE A 700 -31.67 -35.16 -27.99
N GLN A 701 -32.54 -34.19 -28.25
CA GLN A 701 -33.87 -34.41 -28.86
C GLN A 701 -34.21 -33.32 -29.86
N SER A 702 -35.24 -33.56 -30.66
CA SER A 702 -35.79 -32.57 -31.62
C SER A 702 -36.51 -31.44 -30.93
N ARG A 703 -36.70 -30.29 -31.64
CA ARG A 703 -37.42 -29.12 -31.14
C ARG A 703 -38.84 -29.45 -30.64
N PHE A 704 -39.50 -30.42 -31.20
CA PHE A 704 -40.91 -30.78 -30.91
C PHE A 704 -41.05 -31.81 -29.76
N ALA A 705 -39.99 -32.37 -29.27
CA ALA A 705 -40.03 -33.32 -28.17
C ALA A 705 -40.29 -32.62 -26.82
N ARG A 706 -40.83 -33.38 -25.84
CA ARG A 706 -41.12 -32.89 -24.47
C ARG A 706 -39.85 -32.82 -23.59
N GLY A 707 -38.89 -33.71 -23.79
CA GLY A 707 -37.74 -33.89 -22.95
C GLY A 707 -37.81 -35.11 -22.06
N VAL A 708 -36.78 -35.27 -21.20
CA VAL A 708 -36.65 -36.32 -20.18
C VAL A 708 -36.81 -35.72 -18.80
N ILE A 709 -37.14 -36.55 -17.79
CA ILE A 709 -37.24 -36.08 -16.39
C ILE A 709 -35.82 -35.80 -15.88
N LEU A 710 -35.54 -34.59 -15.48
CA LEU A 710 -34.31 -34.14 -14.84
C LEU A 710 -34.40 -34.31 -13.32
N MET A 711 -35.54 -33.89 -12.75
CA MET A 711 -35.80 -33.95 -11.32
C MET A 711 -37.23 -34.40 -11.05
N ARG A 712 -37.42 -35.30 -10.08
CA ARG A 712 -38.76 -35.73 -9.62
C ARG A 712 -39.27 -34.74 -8.59
N LEU A 713 -40.49 -34.23 -8.80
CA LEU A 713 -41.08 -33.13 -8.04
C LEU A 713 -42.25 -33.55 -7.14
N GLU A 714 -42.42 -34.85 -6.79
CA GLU A 714 -43.60 -35.39 -6.12
C GLU A 714 -44.01 -34.68 -4.83
N HIS A 715 -43.08 -34.02 -4.13
CA HIS A 715 -43.37 -33.19 -2.97
C HIS A 715 -42.61 -31.83 -3.01
N ALA A 716 -41.97 -31.49 -4.11
CA ALA A 716 -41.05 -30.38 -4.20
C ALA A 716 -41.60 -29.17 -4.94
N GLY A 717 -42.87 -29.19 -5.38
CA GLY A 717 -43.49 -28.16 -6.19
C GLY A 717 -42.88 -28.06 -7.60
N LYS A 718 -42.89 -26.85 -8.18
CA LYS A 718 -42.30 -26.59 -9.51
C LYS A 718 -40.81 -26.27 -9.42
N ILE A 719 -40.09 -26.46 -10.52
CA ILE A 719 -38.73 -25.90 -10.68
C ILE A 719 -38.85 -24.38 -10.71
N GLN A 720 -38.13 -23.72 -9.82
CA GLN A 720 -38.16 -22.28 -9.68
C GLN A 720 -37.00 -21.62 -10.40
N SER A 721 -35.78 -22.17 -10.23
CA SER A 721 -34.60 -21.69 -10.91
C SER A 721 -33.69 -22.81 -11.39
N ALA A 722 -32.93 -22.52 -12.41
CA ALA A 722 -31.89 -23.39 -12.95
C ALA A 722 -30.64 -22.54 -13.22
N SER A 723 -29.45 -23.08 -12.93
CA SER A 723 -28.16 -22.43 -13.16
C SER A 723 -27.20 -23.43 -13.78
N LEU A 724 -26.26 -22.94 -14.60
CA LEU A 724 -25.19 -23.74 -15.18
C LEU A 724 -23.88 -23.43 -14.44
N ILE A 725 -23.11 -24.47 -14.08
CA ILE A 725 -21.79 -24.34 -13.47
C ILE A 725 -20.80 -25.12 -14.33
N SER A 726 -19.68 -24.49 -14.69
CA SER A 726 -18.52 -25.15 -15.28
C SER A 726 -17.69 -25.78 -14.16
N ALA A 727 -17.21 -27.02 -14.34
CA ALA A 727 -16.31 -27.63 -13.35
C ALA A 727 -14.91 -26.98 -13.46
N THR A 728 -14.33 -26.65 -12.32
CA THR A 728 -12.97 -26.13 -12.23
C THR A 728 -11.93 -27.23 -12.43
N GLU A 729 -10.75 -26.89 -12.97
CA GLU A 729 -9.64 -27.83 -13.29
C GLU A 729 -9.10 -28.63 -12.08
N SER A 730 -9.52 -28.34 -10.85
CA SER A 730 -9.07 -29.03 -9.64
C SER A 730 -9.66 -30.44 -9.45
N GLU A 731 -10.78 -30.79 -10.11
CA GLU A 731 -11.40 -32.13 -10.00
C GLU A 731 -10.87 -33.16 -10.99
N ALA A 732 -9.97 -32.81 -11.91
CA ALA A 732 -9.49 -33.70 -12.99
C ALA A 732 -8.30 -34.61 -12.60
N LYS A 733 -7.82 -34.61 -11.36
CA LYS A 733 -6.65 -35.39 -10.92
C LYS A 733 -6.90 -36.23 -9.66
N GLU A 734 -7.83 -37.19 -9.73
CA GLU A 734 -7.74 -38.40 -8.89
C GLU A 734 -7.83 -39.65 -9.78
N PRO A 735 -6.77 -40.46 -9.91
CA PRO A 735 -6.87 -41.76 -10.56
C PRO A 735 -7.64 -42.73 -9.65
N ILE A 736 -8.71 -43.28 -10.18
CA ILE A 736 -9.46 -44.40 -9.56
C ILE A 736 -8.49 -45.57 -9.34
N ALA A 737 -8.08 -45.81 -8.10
CA ALA A 737 -7.42 -47.05 -7.72
C ALA A 737 -8.47 -48.16 -7.68
N ASN A 738 -8.42 -49.06 -8.66
CA ASN A 738 -9.14 -50.32 -8.65
C ASN A 738 -8.63 -51.20 -7.50
N THR A 739 -9.45 -51.40 -6.50
CA THR A 739 -9.28 -52.43 -5.49
C THR A 739 -10.06 -53.68 -5.97
N THR A 740 -9.38 -54.59 -6.60
CA THR A 740 -9.84 -55.97 -6.72
C THR A 740 -9.31 -56.76 -5.52
N SER A 741 -10.24 -57.26 -4.76
CA SER A 741 -10.04 -58.22 -3.67
C SER A 741 -9.51 -59.57 -4.18
N GLU A 742 -8.45 -60.11 -3.59
CA GLU A 742 -8.23 -61.53 -3.45
C GLU A 742 -7.80 -61.89 -2.03
N ILE A 743 -8.63 -62.74 -1.42
CA ILE A 743 -8.46 -63.42 -0.15
C ILE A 743 -7.54 -64.61 -0.40
N ALA A 744 -6.46 -64.76 0.35
CA ALA A 744 -5.89 -66.04 0.66
C ALA A 744 -5.17 -65.99 2.01
N ALA A 745 -5.68 -66.81 2.92
CA ALA A 745 -5.12 -67.13 4.20
C ALA A 745 -3.85 -67.99 4.07
N THR A 746 -2.90 -67.78 4.96
CA THR A 746 -2.24 -68.92 5.70
C THR A 746 -1.37 -68.34 6.83
N GLU A 747 -1.51 -69.07 7.91
CA GLU A 747 -0.90 -69.01 9.24
C GLU A 747 0.64 -69.16 9.24
N THR A 748 1.20 -68.72 10.34
CA THR A 748 2.11 -69.35 11.29
C THR A 748 3.41 -68.58 11.61
N GLU A 749 3.58 -68.43 12.90
CA GLU A 749 4.78 -68.51 13.73
C GLU A 749 5.73 -67.31 13.85
N ALA A 750 5.69 -66.79 15.08
CA ALA A 750 6.83 -66.18 15.75
C ALA A 750 7.88 -67.23 16.19
N PRO A 751 9.14 -66.92 16.43
CA PRO A 751 9.50 -66.56 17.81
C PRO A 751 10.61 -65.52 17.97
N ASP A 752 10.62 -64.99 19.22
CA ASP A 752 11.66 -64.36 20.01
C ASP A 752 13.14 -64.54 19.62
N ILE A 753 13.96 -63.56 19.92
CA ILE A 753 15.08 -63.59 20.89
C ILE A 753 15.90 -62.27 20.81
N LEU A 754 15.84 -61.52 21.89
CA LEU A 754 16.88 -60.93 22.76
C LEU A 754 18.29 -60.60 22.19
N SER A 755 18.71 -59.39 22.47
CA SER A 755 19.90 -58.95 23.23
C SER A 755 21.08 -58.34 22.51
N GLN A 756 21.49 -57.24 23.12
CA GLN A 756 22.83 -56.73 23.46
C GLN A 756 23.58 -55.88 22.42
N ALA A 757 23.67 -54.65 22.75
CA ALA A 757 24.81 -53.93 23.33
C ALA A 757 26.01 -53.63 22.38
N SER A 758 26.17 -52.46 22.01
CA SER A 758 27.32 -51.57 22.37
C SER A 758 27.04 -50.14 21.84
#